data_a1021df68bd4c1cae006b2462c9048d0
#
_entry.id   a1021df68bd4c1cae006b2462c9048d0
#
_cell.length_a   1.000
_cell.length_b   1.000
_cell.length_c   1.000
_cell.angle_alpha   90.00
_cell.angle_beta   90.00
_cell.angle_gamma   90.00
#
_symmetry.space_group_name_H-M   'P 1'
#
loop_
_entity.id
_entity.type
_entity.pdbx_description
1 polymer ?
#
loop_
_entity_poly.entity_id
_entity_poly.type
_entity_poly.pdbx_seq_one_letter_code
_entity_poly.pdbx_strand_id
1 'polypeptide(L)'
;MIFRTLLFLLAYMVTNSVAVMDKQTYIIHMDKTKIKASVHSQDKTKPWFKSVIDFISETSSSSSEEEIAPQLLYVYETSMFGFAAQLSNKQLEYLNQIDGFLSAIPDELLTLHTTYSPHFLGLQNGKGLWSASNLASDVIIGVLDTGIWPEHISFQDTGLSKVPSRWKGACEAGTNFSSSCCNKKLVGARVFLRGYEKSAGRINETMDYRSARDAQGHGTHTASTAAGNMVSNASFFGLARGSASGMRYNSRIAAYKVCWRLGCANSDILAAIDQAVADGVDVLSLSLGGIAKPYYNDSIAIASFGATQKGVFVSCSAGNSGPSSSTAGNVAPWIMTVAASYTDRSFPTQVKLGNGKVFKGSSLYKGKKTSQLPLVYRNSSRGQRTAQYCTKGSLDPKLVKGKIVACERGINSRTEKGEEVKMAGGAGMILLNSENQGEELFADPHVLPATSLGSSASKTIRSYIFHSAKAPTASISFLGTTYGDTAPVMAAFSSRGPSSVGPDVIKPDVTAPGVNILAAWPPTTSPSMLKSDKRSVLFNIVSGTSMSCPHVSGIAALIKSVHKDWSPAAIKSALMTTASTSNNKGAPISDNGSINSAFADPFAFGSGHVNPERASDPGLVYDITTKDYLNYLCSLKYTSSQIAILSKGNFKCAKKSALHAGGLNYPSFAVLFGTSARNASVTYKRVVTNVGNPSSSYAVKVEKPKGVSVTVEPRNINFRKIGDKLSYKVTFVSYGRTAVAGSSSFGSLTWVSGKYAVRSPIAVTWQ
;
A
#
# COMPACT_ATOMS: atom_id res chain seq x y z
N MET A 1 -53.33 19.10 -30.76
CA MET A 1 -52.44 19.79 -31.75
C MET A 1 -51.03 20.03 -31.20
N ILE A 2 -50.84 20.28 -29.94
CA ILE A 2 -49.54 20.58 -29.32
C ILE A 2 -48.59 19.34 -29.23
N PHE A 3 -49.12 18.14 -29.12
CA PHE A 3 -48.33 16.91 -29.02
C PHE A 3 -47.73 16.45 -30.37
N ARG A 4 -48.32 16.81 -31.51
CA ARG A 4 -47.75 16.50 -32.83
C ARG A 4 -46.63 17.47 -33.25
N THR A 5 -46.66 18.72 -32.77
CA THR A 5 -45.62 19.71 -33.04
C THR A 5 -44.34 19.45 -32.21
N LEU A 6 -44.46 18.89 -30.98
CA LEU A 6 -43.29 18.50 -30.17
C LEU A 6 -42.58 17.28 -30.73
N LEU A 7 -43.30 16.32 -31.32
CA LEU A 7 -42.67 15.14 -31.95
C LEU A 7 -41.94 15.51 -33.26
N PHE A 8 -42.44 16.51 -34.01
CA PHE A 8 -41.75 16.99 -35.21
C PHE A 8 -40.51 17.82 -34.87
N LEU A 9 -40.52 18.57 -33.78
CA LEU A 9 -39.34 19.30 -33.30
C LEU A 9 -38.23 18.36 -32.74
N LEU A 10 -38.61 17.29 -32.01
CA LEU A 10 -37.68 16.24 -31.60
C LEU A 10 -37.10 15.44 -32.78
N ALA A 11 -37.93 15.12 -33.78
CA ALA A 11 -37.45 14.44 -34.99
C ALA A 11 -36.54 15.35 -35.84
N TYR A 12 -36.76 16.66 -35.83
CA TYR A 12 -35.89 17.63 -36.54
C TYR A 12 -34.58 17.91 -35.81
N MET A 13 -34.54 17.75 -34.47
CA MET A 13 -33.26 17.80 -33.72
C MET A 13 -32.44 16.52 -33.82
N VAL A 14 -33.04 15.37 -34.10
CA VAL A 14 -32.34 14.10 -34.26
C VAL A 14 -31.77 13.93 -35.69
N THR A 15 -32.31 14.63 -36.68
CA THR A 15 -31.81 14.56 -38.10
C THR A 15 -30.80 15.62 -38.45
N ASN A 16 -30.53 16.60 -37.58
CA ASN A 16 -29.42 17.56 -37.74
C ASN A 16 -28.25 17.26 -36.78
N SER A 17 -27.97 16.01 -36.48
CA SER A 17 -26.63 15.61 -36.10
C SER A 17 -25.79 15.72 -37.39
N VAL A 18 -25.33 16.92 -37.72
CA VAL A 18 -24.18 17.12 -38.56
C VAL A 18 -23.12 16.18 -38.03
N ALA A 19 -22.75 15.18 -38.80
CA ALA A 19 -21.59 14.35 -38.52
C ALA A 19 -20.40 15.33 -38.49
N VAL A 20 -20.08 15.81 -37.29
CA VAL A 20 -18.78 16.43 -37.00
C VAL A 20 -17.80 15.34 -37.39
N MET A 21 -17.12 15.51 -38.54
CA MET A 21 -16.05 14.61 -38.98
C MET A 21 -15.02 14.64 -37.87
N ASP A 22 -15.02 13.58 -37.03
CA ASP A 22 -14.19 13.47 -35.86
C ASP A 22 -12.74 13.33 -36.31
N LYS A 23 -11.98 14.43 -36.27
CA LYS A 23 -10.53 14.36 -36.42
C LYS A 23 -9.93 13.74 -35.21
N GLN A 24 -9.11 12.72 -35.43
CA GLN A 24 -8.33 12.08 -34.40
C GLN A 24 -6.84 12.36 -34.63
N THR A 25 -6.08 12.51 -33.55
CA THR A 25 -4.63 12.57 -33.65
C THR A 25 -4.06 11.18 -33.84
N TYR A 26 -3.12 11.07 -34.80
CA TYR A 26 -2.40 9.82 -35.10
C TYR A 26 -0.91 10.03 -34.96
N ILE A 27 -0.21 9.00 -34.46
CA ILE A 27 1.24 8.87 -34.47
C ILE A 27 1.61 8.03 -35.68
N ILE A 28 2.29 8.63 -36.63
CA ILE A 28 2.63 8.04 -37.93
C ILE A 28 4.09 7.58 -37.91
N HIS A 29 4.30 6.31 -38.17
CA HIS A 29 5.62 5.70 -38.27
C HIS A 29 6.06 5.62 -39.69
N MET A 30 7.30 6.07 -39.99
CA MET A 30 7.90 6.10 -41.32
C MET A 30 9.21 5.31 -41.37
N ASP A 31 9.47 4.64 -42.47
CA ASP A 31 10.72 3.94 -42.77
C ASP A 31 11.78 4.94 -43.23
N LYS A 32 12.74 5.25 -42.37
CA LYS A 32 13.83 6.18 -42.65
C LYS A 32 14.67 5.75 -43.86
N THR A 33 14.78 4.45 -44.13
CA THR A 33 15.64 3.92 -45.24
C THR A 33 15.06 4.15 -46.60
N LYS A 34 13.74 4.34 -46.71
CA LYS A 34 13.04 4.60 -47.99
C LYS A 34 12.94 6.07 -48.34
N ILE A 35 13.35 6.97 -47.45
CA ILE A 35 13.33 8.41 -47.66
C ILE A 35 14.67 8.85 -48.21
N LYS A 36 14.68 9.72 -49.25
CA LYS A 36 15.91 10.18 -49.92
C LYS A 36 16.94 10.71 -48.92
N ALA A 37 18.20 10.28 -49.04
CA ALA A 37 19.30 10.64 -48.15
C ALA A 37 19.49 12.17 -47.95
N SER A 38 19.07 12.98 -48.92
CA SER A 38 19.09 14.44 -48.85
C SER A 38 18.17 15.05 -47.78
N VAL A 39 17.24 14.26 -47.22
CA VAL A 39 16.27 14.68 -46.18
C VAL A 39 16.73 14.32 -44.77
N HIS A 40 17.81 13.55 -44.63
CA HIS A 40 18.26 13.06 -43.31
C HIS A 40 19.02 14.09 -42.43
N SER A 41 19.20 15.35 -42.87
CA SER A 41 19.71 16.41 -42.02
C SER A 41 18.60 16.99 -41.18
N GLN A 42 18.86 17.28 -39.87
CA GLN A 42 17.87 17.86 -38.93
C GLN A 42 17.12 19.07 -39.51
N ASP A 43 17.78 19.88 -40.33
CA ASP A 43 17.19 21.07 -40.96
C ASP A 43 16.19 20.77 -42.11
N LYS A 44 16.16 19.53 -42.63
CA LYS A 44 15.33 19.16 -43.80
C LYS A 44 14.20 18.17 -43.45
N THR A 45 14.30 17.46 -42.35
CA THR A 45 13.30 16.45 -41.94
C THR A 45 11.94 17.08 -41.61
N LYS A 46 11.94 18.17 -40.86
CA LYS A 46 10.70 18.87 -40.48
C LYS A 46 9.99 19.50 -41.69
N PRO A 47 10.68 20.19 -42.63
CA PRO A 47 10.08 20.65 -43.85
C PRO A 47 9.53 19.50 -44.72
N TRP A 48 10.20 18.34 -44.78
CA TRP A 48 9.70 17.18 -45.52
C TRP A 48 8.40 16.63 -44.94
N PHE A 49 8.29 16.45 -43.62
CA PHE A 49 7.03 16.03 -43.01
C PHE A 49 5.91 17.07 -43.21
N LYS A 50 6.27 18.36 -43.24
CA LYS A 50 5.31 19.41 -43.59
C LYS A 50 4.80 19.25 -45.02
N SER A 51 5.66 18.94 -46.02
CA SER A 51 5.24 18.69 -47.39
C SER A 51 4.36 17.44 -47.52
N VAL A 52 4.54 16.43 -46.67
CA VAL A 52 3.64 15.27 -46.58
C VAL A 52 2.24 15.70 -46.12
N ILE A 53 2.15 16.55 -45.12
CA ILE A 53 0.88 17.09 -44.63
C ILE A 53 0.20 17.98 -45.68
N ASP A 54 0.99 18.81 -46.37
CA ASP A 54 0.49 19.68 -47.47
C ASP A 54 -0.07 18.81 -48.62
N PHE A 55 0.63 17.73 -49.00
CA PHE A 55 0.16 16.77 -49.97
C PHE A 55 -1.17 16.11 -49.58
N ILE A 56 -1.30 15.68 -48.32
CA ILE A 56 -2.55 15.10 -47.80
C ILE A 56 -3.66 16.15 -47.84
N SER A 57 -3.35 17.41 -47.53
CA SER A 57 -4.30 18.53 -47.56
C SER A 57 -4.81 18.80 -49.00
N GLU A 58 -3.91 18.89 -49.97
CA GLU A 58 -4.24 19.13 -51.38
C GLU A 58 -5.07 17.99 -51.95
N THR A 59 -4.69 16.74 -51.64
CA THR A 59 -5.38 15.55 -52.13
C THR A 59 -6.77 15.38 -51.56
N SER A 60 -6.95 15.76 -50.28
CA SER A 60 -8.25 15.70 -49.58
C SER A 60 -9.22 16.82 -50.00
N SER A 61 -8.69 17.99 -50.39
CA SER A 61 -9.50 19.17 -50.81
C SER A 61 -10.13 19.02 -52.21
N SER A 62 -9.74 18.04 -52.98
CA SER A 62 -10.29 17.78 -54.33
C SER A 62 -11.70 17.15 -54.34
N SER A 63 -12.24 16.79 -53.18
CA SER A 63 -13.60 16.24 -53.01
C SER A 63 -14.53 17.34 -52.45
N SER A 64 -15.74 17.44 -52.93
CA SER A 64 -16.74 18.51 -52.75
C SER A 64 -17.31 18.68 -51.32
N GLU A 65 -16.65 18.20 -50.27
CA GLU A 65 -17.01 18.39 -48.89
C GLU A 65 -15.96 19.28 -48.19
N GLU A 66 -16.37 20.24 -47.38
CA GLU A 66 -15.48 21.08 -46.56
C GLU A 66 -14.73 20.21 -45.55
N GLU A 67 -13.62 19.63 -45.95
CA GLU A 67 -12.76 18.84 -45.06
C GLU A 67 -11.77 19.78 -44.37
N ILE A 68 -11.73 19.73 -43.01
CA ILE A 68 -10.80 20.56 -42.22
C ILE A 68 -9.35 20.16 -42.54
N ALA A 69 -8.45 21.13 -42.80
CA ALA A 69 -7.05 20.87 -43.11
C ALA A 69 -6.31 20.02 -42.07
N PRO A 70 -5.45 19.07 -42.49
CA PRO A 70 -4.64 18.28 -41.56
C PRO A 70 -3.67 19.17 -40.81
N GLN A 71 -3.33 18.80 -39.53
CA GLN A 71 -2.43 19.58 -38.72
C GLN A 71 -1.26 18.72 -38.22
N LEU A 72 -0.03 19.11 -38.57
CA LEU A 72 1.20 18.52 -38.02
C LEU A 72 1.41 19.01 -36.57
N LEU A 73 1.55 18.07 -35.61
CA LEU A 73 1.75 18.37 -34.18
C LEU A 73 3.22 18.24 -33.79
N TYR A 74 3.84 17.10 -34.07
CA TYR A 74 5.21 16.78 -33.70
C TYR A 74 5.95 16.03 -34.80
N VAL A 75 7.28 16.20 -34.84
CA VAL A 75 8.20 15.41 -35.68
C VAL A 75 9.12 14.64 -34.76
N TYR A 76 9.34 13.35 -35.05
CA TYR A 76 10.17 12.42 -34.30
C TYR A 76 11.36 11.95 -35.12
N GLU A 77 12.58 12.14 -34.61
CA GLU A 77 13.83 11.86 -35.37
C GLU A 77 14.82 10.99 -34.60
N THR A 78 14.70 10.94 -33.25
CA THR A 78 15.70 10.33 -32.37
C THR A 78 15.30 8.94 -31.90
N SER A 79 14.14 8.81 -31.23
CA SER A 79 13.67 7.54 -30.67
C SER A 79 12.86 6.72 -31.69
N MET A 80 12.23 7.38 -32.63
CA MET A 80 11.53 6.81 -33.77
C MET A 80 11.66 7.78 -34.94
N PHE A 81 11.34 7.35 -36.14
CA PHE A 81 11.24 8.22 -37.30
C PHE A 81 9.80 8.30 -37.77
N GLY A 82 9.24 9.52 -37.78
CA GLY A 82 7.83 9.74 -38.08
C GLY A 82 7.32 11.07 -37.52
N PHE A 83 6.00 11.19 -37.43
CA PHE A 83 5.36 12.43 -36.97
C PHE A 83 4.01 12.16 -36.29
N ALA A 84 3.50 13.13 -35.55
CA ALA A 84 2.13 13.13 -35.08
C ALA A 84 1.32 14.20 -35.83
N ALA A 85 0.12 13.85 -36.27
CA ALA A 85 -0.77 14.76 -36.98
C ALA A 85 -2.24 14.50 -36.61
N GLN A 86 -3.04 15.56 -36.68
CA GLN A 86 -4.49 15.46 -36.59
C GLN A 86 -5.09 15.25 -37.97
N LEU A 87 -5.72 14.10 -38.18
CA LEU A 87 -6.22 13.64 -39.48
C LEU A 87 -7.67 13.13 -39.36
N SER A 88 -8.44 13.26 -40.44
CA SER A 88 -9.68 12.50 -40.62
C SER A 88 -9.39 11.07 -41.08
N ASN A 89 -10.38 10.17 -40.96
CA ASN A 89 -10.23 8.79 -41.46
C ASN A 89 -9.89 8.74 -42.98
N LYS A 90 -10.43 9.66 -43.77
CA LYS A 90 -10.16 9.78 -45.19
C LYS A 90 -8.72 10.28 -45.47
N GLN A 91 -8.26 11.26 -44.68
CA GLN A 91 -6.88 11.76 -44.76
C GLN A 91 -5.87 10.68 -44.34
N LEU A 92 -6.23 9.79 -43.40
CA LEU A 92 -5.42 8.66 -42.99
C LEU A 92 -5.19 7.64 -44.12
N GLU A 93 -6.18 7.43 -44.99
CA GLU A 93 -6.07 6.52 -46.13
C GLU A 93 -5.02 6.99 -47.16
N TYR A 94 -4.84 8.30 -47.33
CA TYR A 94 -3.83 8.85 -48.23
C TYR A 94 -2.39 8.58 -47.77
N LEU A 95 -2.16 8.33 -46.49
CA LEU A 95 -0.84 7.95 -45.98
C LEU A 95 -0.33 6.64 -46.57
N ASN A 96 -1.21 5.72 -47.01
CA ASN A 96 -0.82 4.48 -47.64
C ASN A 96 -0.15 4.70 -49.04
N GLN A 97 -0.30 5.90 -49.58
CA GLN A 97 0.30 6.28 -50.87
C GLN A 97 1.68 6.92 -50.71
N ILE A 98 2.08 7.22 -49.46
CA ILE A 98 3.37 7.86 -49.15
C ILE A 98 4.45 6.77 -49.04
N ASP A 99 5.49 6.90 -49.84
CA ASP A 99 6.63 5.97 -49.80
C ASP A 99 7.31 6.05 -48.40
N GLY A 100 7.51 4.87 -47.82
CA GLY A 100 8.05 4.76 -46.47
C GLY A 100 7.01 4.79 -45.33
N PHE A 101 5.72 4.88 -45.62
CA PHE A 101 4.71 4.73 -44.58
C PHE A 101 4.72 3.30 -43.99
N LEU A 102 4.76 3.18 -42.66
CA LEU A 102 4.76 1.90 -41.95
C LEU A 102 3.46 1.63 -41.21
N SER A 103 3.00 2.60 -40.39
CA SER A 103 1.77 2.48 -39.66
C SER A 103 1.33 3.83 -39.10
N ALA A 104 0.04 3.96 -38.83
CA ALA A 104 -0.53 5.05 -38.04
C ALA A 104 -1.26 4.48 -36.83
N ILE A 105 -0.93 4.96 -35.63
CA ILE A 105 -1.52 4.55 -34.37
C ILE A 105 -2.32 5.72 -33.81
N PRO A 106 -3.60 5.55 -33.44
CA PRO A 106 -4.37 6.59 -32.78
C PRO A 106 -3.64 7.08 -31.53
N ASP A 107 -3.53 8.41 -31.39
CA ASP A 107 -3.02 9.02 -30.16
C ASP A 107 -4.10 8.95 -29.09
N GLU A 108 -3.80 8.22 -28.01
CA GLU A 108 -4.69 8.08 -26.88
C GLU A 108 -4.19 8.98 -25.76
N LEU A 109 -5.11 9.70 -25.11
CA LEU A 109 -4.83 10.39 -23.85
C LEU A 109 -4.52 9.34 -22.77
N LEU A 110 -3.24 9.03 -22.63
CA LEU A 110 -2.75 8.17 -21.56
C LEU A 110 -2.90 8.92 -20.24
N THR A 111 -3.80 8.48 -19.40
CA THR A 111 -3.85 8.90 -18.01
C THR A 111 -2.61 8.36 -17.32
N LEU A 112 -1.90 9.22 -16.58
CA LEU A 112 -0.76 8.86 -15.76
C LEU A 112 -1.25 7.97 -14.61
N HIS A 113 -1.18 6.64 -14.79
CA HIS A 113 -1.53 5.64 -13.77
C HIS A 113 -0.22 5.04 -13.25
N THR A 114 0.18 5.48 -12.05
CA THR A 114 1.14 4.77 -11.21
C THR A 114 0.49 3.47 -10.70
N THR A 115 1.18 2.66 -9.85
CA THR A 115 0.55 1.57 -9.09
C THR A 115 -0.69 2.04 -8.32
N TYR A 116 -1.13 3.24 -8.60
CA TYR A 116 -2.23 3.99 -8.04
C TYR A 116 -1.98 4.50 -6.63
N SER A 117 -1.30 3.75 -5.78
CA SER A 117 -1.09 4.15 -4.38
C SER A 117 -0.29 5.45 -4.19
N PRO A 118 0.78 5.78 -4.95
CA PRO A 118 1.40 7.10 -4.87
C PRO A 118 0.45 8.23 -5.26
N HIS A 119 -0.32 8.06 -6.34
CA HIS A 119 -1.32 9.02 -6.78
C HIS A 119 -2.45 9.19 -5.75
N PHE A 120 -2.95 8.09 -5.17
CA PHE A 120 -3.92 8.10 -4.09
C PHE A 120 -3.42 8.84 -2.86
N LEU A 121 -2.11 8.79 -2.60
CA LEU A 121 -1.43 9.53 -1.54
C LEU A 121 -1.07 10.98 -1.91
N GLY A 122 -1.46 11.45 -3.09
CA GLY A 122 -1.24 12.83 -3.55
C GLY A 122 0.13 13.09 -4.18
N LEU A 123 1.00 12.08 -4.33
CA LEU A 123 2.30 12.24 -4.98
C LEU A 123 2.14 12.38 -6.50
N GLN A 124 2.63 13.49 -7.05
CA GLN A 124 2.55 13.83 -8.47
C GLN A 124 3.94 14.08 -9.05
N ASN A 125 4.23 13.47 -10.20
CA ASN A 125 5.52 13.64 -10.86
C ASN A 125 5.79 15.12 -11.18
N GLY A 126 6.99 15.59 -10.86
CA GLY A 126 7.44 16.98 -11.06
C GLY A 126 6.89 17.97 -10.05
N LYS A 127 6.08 17.56 -9.06
CA LYS A 127 5.50 18.45 -8.04
C LYS A 127 5.79 17.96 -6.63
N GLY A 128 5.75 18.91 -5.67
CA GLY A 128 5.87 18.63 -4.24
C GLY A 128 7.07 17.76 -3.91
N LEU A 129 6.87 16.70 -3.15
CA LEU A 129 7.91 15.73 -2.79
C LEU A 129 8.49 14.96 -3.98
N TRP A 130 7.77 14.86 -5.10
CA TRP A 130 8.26 14.25 -6.35
C TRP A 130 8.82 15.29 -7.34
N SER A 131 9.21 16.48 -6.87
CA SER A 131 9.99 17.43 -7.67
C SER A 131 11.41 16.92 -7.93
N ALA A 132 12.03 17.34 -9.03
CA ALA A 132 13.37 16.90 -9.41
C ALA A 132 14.42 17.20 -8.33
N SER A 133 14.33 18.37 -7.66
CA SER A 133 15.23 18.77 -6.58
C SER A 133 15.14 17.86 -5.36
N ASN A 134 13.92 17.47 -4.96
CA ASN A 134 13.72 16.59 -3.80
C ASN A 134 14.14 15.15 -4.08
N LEU A 135 14.05 14.71 -5.34
CA LEU A 135 14.46 13.38 -5.76
C LEU A 135 15.98 13.26 -6.00
N ALA A 136 16.75 14.36 -6.03
CA ALA A 136 18.18 14.35 -6.30
C ALA A 136 19.05 13.73 -5.19
N SER A 137 18.51 13.59 -3.96
CA SER A 137 19.31 13.10 -2.84
C SER A 137 19.40 11.57 -2.82
N ASP A 138 20.60 11.06 -2.49
CA ASP A 138 20.86 9.62 -2.38
C ASP A 138 20.39 9.07 -1.02
N VAL A 139 19.26 8.38 -1.01
CA VAL A 139 18.71 7.65 0.15
C VAL A 139 18.71 6.16 -0.15
N ILE A 140 19.14 5.35 0.81
CA ILE A 140 19.22 3.89 0.69
C ILE A 140 18.18 3.27 1.62
N ILE A 141 17.30 2.43 1.05
CA ILE A 141 16.29 1.68 1.81
C ILE A 141 16.75 0.23 1.92
N GLY A 142 16.99 -0.23 3.15
CA GLY A 142 17.24 -1.63 3.46
C GLY A 142 15.91 -2.38 3.60
N VAL A 143 15.70 -3.44 2.82
CA VAL A 143 14.49 -4.26 2.84
C VAL A 143 14.83 -5.63 3.37
N LEU A 144 14.28 -5.98 4.54
CA LEU A 144 14.44 -7.29 5.17
C LEU A 144 13.22 -8.14 4.87
N ASP A 145 13.37 -9.15 3.99
CA ASP A 145 12.24 -9.91 3.47
C ASP A 145 12.68 -11.28 2.88
N THR A 146 11.92 -11.81 1.90
CA THR A 146 12.19 -13.08 1.20
C THR A 146 13.26 -12.99 0.10
N GLY A 147 13.89 -11.84 -0.07
CA GLY A 147 14.90 -11.56 -1.10
C GLY A 147 14.42 -10.59 -2.17
N ILE A 148 15.06 -10.62 -3.34
CA ILE A 148 14.77 -9.73 -4.46
C ILE A 148 14.98 -10.47 -5.80
N TRP A 149 14.21 -10.10 -6.83
CA TRP A 149 14.43 -10.52 -8.21
C TRP A 149 15.16 -9.41 -8.98
N PRO A 150 16.50 -9.45 -9.08
CA PRO A 150 17.30 -8.29 -9.49
C PRO A 150 17.08 -7.89 -10.95
N GLU A 151 16.74 -8.84 -11.83
CA GLU A 151 16.52 -8.58 -13.27
C GLU A 151 15.18 -7.90 -13.57
N HIS A 152 14.31 -7.73 -12.57
CA HIS A 152 13.02 -7.10 -12.78
C HIS A 152 13.20 -5.63 -13.19
N ILE A 153 12.41 -5.19 -14.18
CA ILE A 153 12.48 -3.81 -14.74
C ILE A 153 12.34 -2.71 -13.68
N SER A 154 11.66 -2.99 -12.55
CA SER A 154 11.56 -2.07 -11.41
C SER A 154 12.89 -1.81 -10.69
N PHE A 155 13.94 -2.57 -10.98
CA PHE A 155 15.25 -2.45 -10.32
C PHE A 155 16.39 -2.09 -11.28
N GLN A 156 16.07 -1.63 -12.48
CA GLN A 156 17.05 -1.08 -13.41
C GLN A 156 17.62 0.24 -12.87
N ASP A 157 18.86 0.56 -13.21
CA ASP A 157 19.58 1.71 -12.67
C ASP A 157 19.74 2.89 -13.65
N THR A 158 18.99 2.88 -14.75
CA THR A 158 19.01 3.92 -15.77
C THR A 158 18.71 5.29 -15.16
N GLY A 159 19.59 6.26 -15.41
CA GLY A 159 19.46 7.63 -14.92
C GLY A 159 19.90 7.86 -13.47
N LEU A 160 20.32 6.82 -12.74
CA LEU A 160 20.84 6.99 -11.39
C LEU A 160 22.33 7.41 -11.37
N SER A 161 22.67 8.31 -10.45
CA SER A 161 24.04 8.75 -10.14
C SER A 161 24.92 7.60 -9.64
N LYS A 162 26.23 7.85 -9.41
CA LYS A 162 27.12 6.87 -8.75
C LYS A 162 26.58 6.52 -7.36
N VAL A 163 26.87 5.29 -6.91
CA VAL A 163 26.55 4.85 -5.54
C VAL A 163 27.23 5.79 -4.53
N PRO A 164 26.55 6.25 -3.47
CA PRO A 164 27.13 7.14 -2.47
C PRO A 164 28.37 6.52 -1.82
N SER A 165 29.44 7.31 -1.63
CA SER A 165 30.69 6.85 -1.00
C SER A 165 30.53 6.36 0.44
N ARG A 166 29.45 6.78 1.12
CA ARG A 166 29.11 6.30 2.47
C ARG A 166 28.57 4.86 2.51
N TRP A 167 28.16 4.31 1.36
CA TRP A 167 27.71 2.93 1.25
C TRP A 167 28.87 1.95 1.42
N LYS A 168 28.72 1.01 2.35
CA LYS A 168 29.74 0.00 2.71
C LYS A 168 29.21 -1.43 2.50
N GLY A 169 28.02 -1.59 1.96
CA GLY A 169 27.41 -2.90 1.75
C GLY A 169 28.04 -3.66 0.59
N ALA A 170 27.64 -4.91 0.46
CA ALA A 170 28.15 -5.82 -0.55
C ALA A 170 26.99 -6.49 -1.34
N CYS A 171 27.34 -7.01 -2.51
CA CYS A 171 26.51 -7.88 -3.31
C CYS A 171 27.04 -9.32 -3.16
N GLU A 172 26.42 -10.10 -2.27
CA GLU A 172 26.86 -11.45 -1.97
C GLU A 172 26.44 -12.43 -3.06
N ALA A 173 27.40 -13.22 -3.55
CA ALA A 173 27.11 -14.28 -4.51
C ALA A 173 26.52 -15.51 -3.80
N GLY A 174 25.71 -16.27 -4.54
CA GLY A 174 25.10 -17.52 -4.06
C GLY A 174 24.30 -18.20 -5.17
N THR A 175 23.43 -19.12 -4.83
CA THR A 175 22.65 -19.90 -5.82
C THR A 175 21.86 -18.99 -6.75
N ASN A 176 22.16 -19.04 -8.05
CA ASN A 176 21.54 -18.21 -9.10
C ASN A 176 21.60 -16.70 -8.82
N PHE A 177 22.64 -16.22 -8.11
CA PHE A 177 22.85 -14.83 -7.79
C PHE A 177 24.35 -14.53 -7.78
N SER A 178 24.81 -13.67 -8.66
CA SER A 178 26.21 -13.21 -8.74
C SER A 178 26.34 -11.78 -8.23
N SER A 179 27.57 -11.33 -8.01
CA SER A 179 27.84 -9.92 -7.66
C SER A 179 27.41 -8.93 -8.74
N SER A 180 27.31 -9.37 -10.01
CA SER A 180 26.81 -8.55 -11.12
C SER A 180 25.30 -8.35 -11.11
N CYS A 181 24.55 -9.03 -10.23
CA CYS A 181 23.12 -8.77 -10.03
C CYS A 181 22.85 -7.42 -9.37
N CYS A 182 23.83 -6.83 -8.69
CA CYS A 182 23.71 -5.49 -8.14
C CYS A 182 24.11 -4.42 -9.16
N ASN A 183 23.53 -3.25 -9.03
CA ASN A 183 23.71 -2.11 -9.90
C ASN A 183 23.57 -0.81 -9.08
N LYS A 184 23.44 0.35 -9.72
CA LYS A 184 23.24 1.61 -9.00
C LYS A 184 21.88 1.73 -8.30
N LYS A 185 20.89 0.90 -8.66
CA LYS A 185 19.56 0.83 -8.02
C LYS A 185 19.54 -0.16 -6.88
N LEU A 186 19.91 -1.40 -7.14
CA LEU A 186 20.14 -2.44 -6.15
C LEU A 186 21.60 -2.38 -5.73
N VAL A 187 21.93 -1.55 -4.73
CA VAL A 187 23.33 -1.27 -4.35
C VAL A 187 23.95 -2.37 -3.52
N GLY A 188 23.16 -3.29 -2.95
CA GLY A 188 23.62 -4.41 -2.16
C GLY A 188 22.58 -5.48 -1.99
N ALA A 189 23.04 -6.70 -1.77
CA ALA A 189 22.20 -7.85 -1.50
C ALA A 189 22.95 -8.84 -0.60
N ARG A 190 22.31 -9.25 0.50
CA ARG A 190 22.89 -10.17 1.49
C ARG A 190 21.89 -11.25 1.88
N VAL A 191 22.39 -12.35 2.39
CA VAL A 191 21.59 -13.50 2.81
C VAL A 191 21.90 -13.89 4.24
N PHE A 192 20.86 -14.17 5.02
CA PHE A 192 20.93 -14.61 6.42
C PHE A 192 20.08 -15.88 6.54
N LEU A 193 20.70 -16.98 6.85
CA LEU A 193 20.09 -18.33 6.80
C LEU A 193 20.52 -19.25 7.93
N ARG A 194 21.52 -18.83 8.74
CA ARG A 194 22.12 -19.72 9.73
C ARG A 194 21.13 -20.11 10.84
N GLY A 195 20.36 -19.14 11.31
CA GLY A 195 19.32 -19.36 12.32
C GLY A 195 18.18 -20.20 11.77
N TYR A 196 17.74 -19.93 10.56
CA TYR A 196 16.71 -20.71 9.89
C TYR A 196 17.14 -22.14 9.66
N GLU A 197 18.32 -22.38 9.05
CA GLU A 197 18.81 -23.75 8.78
C GLU A 197 19.04 -24.55 10.06
N LYS A 198 19.41 -23.92 11.16
CA LYS A 198 19.53 -24.59 12.45
C LYS A 198 18.17 -25.05 13.01
N SER A 199 17.13 -24.26 12.79
CA SER A 199 15.79 -24.52 13.34
C SER A 199 14.91 -25.39 12.42
N ALA A 200 15.06 -25.25 11.11
CA ALA A 200 14.16 -25.83 10.10
C ALA A 200 14.85 -26.84 9.16
N GLY A 201 16.16 -27.05 9.33
CA GLY A 201 17.00 -27.87 8.45
C GLY A 201 17.52 -27.08 7.24
N ARG A 202 18.48 -27.69 6.53
CA ARG A 202 19.10 -27.07 5.35
C ARG A 202 18.09 -26.69 4.29
N ILE A 203 18.25 -25.51 3.71
CA ILE A 203 17.39 -25.01 2.65
C ILE A 203 17.45 -25.96 1.45
N ASN A 204 16.29 -26.39 0.99
CA ASN A 204 16.17 -27.21 -0.22
C ASN A 204 16.25 -26.29 -1.45
N GLU A 205 17.37 -26.34 -2.17
CA GLU A 205 17.67 -25.48 -3.32
C GLU A 205 16.79 -25.76 -4.56
N THR A 206 15.99 -26.83 -4.55
CA THR A 206 14.94 -27.02 -5.57
C THR A 206 13.68 -26.19 -5.29
N MET A 207 13.56 -25.64 -4.08
CA MET A 207 12.38 -24.91 -3.61
C MET A 207 12.66 -23.43 -3.33
N ASP A 208 13.89 -23.08 -2.97
CA ASP A 208 14.34 -21.73 -2.67
C ASP A 208 15.85 -21.58 -2.95
N TYR A 209 16.36 -20.35 -3.05
CA TYR A 209 17.75 -20.08 -3.40
C TYR A 209 18.56 -19.73 -2.14
N ARG A 210 19.70 -20.40 -1.89
CA ARG A 210 20.66 -20.03 -0.84
C ARG A 210 21.45 -18.76 -1.26
N SER A 211 20.73 -17.70 -1.57
CA SER A 211 21.21 -16.38 -1.99
C SER A 211 20.14 -15.35 -1.73
N ALA A 212 20.41 -14.09 -2.03
CA ALA A 212 19.43 -13.01 -1.93
C ALA A 212 18.31 -13.09 -2.98
N ARG A 213 18.33 -14.06 -3.91
CA ARG A 213 17.27 -14.25 -4.91
C ARG A 213 15.94 -14.64 -4.27
N ASP A 214 14.87 -14.02 -4.72
CA ASP A 214 13.51 -14.23 -4.20
C ASP A 214 12.80 -15.37 -4.95
N ALA A 215 12.44 -16.42 -4.24
CA ALA A 215 11.65 -17.55 -4.76
C ALA A 215 10.16 -17.46 -4.42
N GLN A 216 9.76 -16.52 -3.56
CA GLN A 216 8.37 -16.36 -3.10
C GLN A 216 7.66 -15.16 -3.74
N GLY A 217 8.39 -14.07 -3.98
CA GLY A 217 7.88 -12.83 -4.56
C GLY A 217 7.52 -11.74 -3.55
N HIS A 218 7.41 -12.06 -2.25
CA HIS A 218 7.01 -11.08 -1.24
C HIS A 218 8.05 -9.96 -1.11
N GLY A 219 9.36 -10.28 -1.03
CA GLY A 219 10.43 -9.29 -0.92
C GLY A 219 10.59 -8.43 -2.18
N THR A 220 10.43 -9.02 -3.36
CA THR A 220 10.40 -8.28 -4.64
C THR A 220 9.26 -7.27 -4.68
N HIS A 221 8.08 -7.69 -4.19
CA HIS A 221 6.89 -6.84 -4.11
C HIS A 221 7.08 -5.68 -3.14
N THR A 222 7.57 -5.94 -1.93
CA THR A 222 7.78 -4.91 -0.89
C THR A 222 8.90 -3.94 -1.27
N ALA A 223 10.02 -4.43 -1.82
CA ALA A 223 11.11 -3.59 -2.30
C ALA A 223 10.66 -2.64 -3.43
N SER A 224 9.88 -3.14 -4.39
CA SER A 224 9.37 -2.31 -5.47
C SER A 224 8.28 -1.34 -5.02
N THR A 225 7.48 -1.69 -4.02
CA THR A 225 6.51 -0.76 -3.39
C THR A 225 7.22 0.41 -2.70
N ALA A 226 8.34 0.15 -2.00
CA ALA A 226 9.12 1.21 -1.35
C ALA A 226 9.82 2.11 -2.38
N ALA A 227 10.53 1.50 -3.33
CA ALA A 227 11.51 2.20 -4.17
C ALA A 227 11.64 1.68 -5.61
N GLY A 228 10.73 0.87 -6.13
CA GLY A 228 10.79 0.42 -7.53
C GLY A 228 10.75 1.59 -8.50
N ASN A 229 11.49 1.48 -9.62
CA ASN A 229 11.44 2.48 -10.69
C ASN A 229 10.02 2.65 -11.24
N MET A 230 9.78 3.76 -11.89
CA MET A 230 8.54 3.97 -12.63
C MET A 230 8.53 3.10 -13.89
N VAL A 231 7.60 2.17 -13.99
CA VAL A 231 7.44 1.22 -15.10
C VAL A 231 6.07 1.44 -15.73
N SER A 232 6.05 1.89 -16.98
CA SER A 232 4.84 2.08 -17.76
C SER A 232 4.21 0.74 -18.18
N ASN A 233 2.89 0.75 -18.46
CA ASN A 233 2.11 -0.43 -18.90
C ASN A 233 2.14 -1.63 -17.94
N ALA A 234 2.43 -1.38 -16.66
CA ALA A 234 2.29 -2.41 -15.63
C ALA A 234 0.82 -2.82 -15.48
N SER A 235 0.58 -4.12 -15.35
CA SER A 235 -0.77 -4.65 -15.08
C SER A 235 -0.70 -6.08 -14.55
N PHE A 236 -1.78 -6.53 -13.96
CA PHE A 236 -2.02 -7.94 -13.65
C PHE A 236 -2.98 -8.53 -14.69
N PHE A 237 -2.45 -9.18 -15.72
CA PHE A 237 -3.25 -9.67 -16.87
C PHE A 237 -4.20 -8.61 -17.47
N GLY A 238 -3.76 -7.34 -17.51
CA GLY A 238 -4.54 -6.20 -17.95
C GLY A 238 -5.49 -5.59 -16.92
N LEU A 239 -5.58 -6.16 -15.69
CA LEU A 239 -6.20 -5.49 -14.54
C LEU A 239 -5.23 -4.49 -13.92
N ALA A 240 -5.76 -3.42 -13.32
CA ALA A 240 -4.98 -2.33 -12.72
C ALA A 240 -3.91 -1.76 -13.65
N ARG A 241 -4.20 -1.67 -14.96
CA ARG A 241 -3.26 -1.16 -15.97
C ARG A 241 -2.84 0.27 -15.66
N GLY A 242 -1.55 0.56 -15.78
CA GLY A 242 -0.98 1.88 -15.54
C GLY A 242 0.54 1.85 -15.40
N SER A 243 1.12 2.86 -14.74
CA SER A 243 2.55 2.87 -14.41
C SER A 243 2.76 2.38 -12.98
N ALA A 244 3.60 1.35 -12.79
CA ALA A 244 4.03 0.90 -11.47
C ALA A 244 5.20 1.75 -10.98
N SER A 245 5.16 2.19 -9.72
CA SER A 245 6.21 3.00 -9.11
C SER A 245 6.26 2.80 -7.61
N GLY A 246 7.47 2.74 -7.05
CA GLY A 246 7.67 2.87 -5.61
C GLY A 246 7.41 4.30 -5.13
N MET A 247 7.19 4.46 -3.81
CA MET A 247 6.95 5.77 -3.19
C MET A 247 8.12 6.72 -3.44
N ARG A 248 9.33 6.20 -3.38
CA ARG A 248 10.53 6.94 -3.78
C ARG A 248 11.26 6.18 -4.90
N TYR A 249 10.75 6.27 -6.10
CA TYR A 249 11.16 5.47 -7.26
C TYR A 249 12.63 5.61 -7.68
N ASN A 250 13.32 6.66 -7.26
CA ASN A 250 14.76 6.85 -7.52
C ASN A 250 15.66 6.58 -6.29
N SER A 251 15.12 6.11 -5.16
CA SER A 251 15.92 5.60 -4.04
C SER A 251 16.66 4.33 -4.42
N ARG A 252 17.76 4.11 -3.74
CA ARG A 252 18.52 2.86 -3.82
C ARG A 252 17.94 1.83 -2.87
N ILE A 253 18.13 0.57 -3.21
CA ILE A 253 17.65 -0.59 -2.45
C ILE A 253 18.86 -1.41 -2.02
N ALA A 254 18.85 -1.86 -0.76
CA ALA A 254 19.70 -2.93 -0.27
C ALA A 254 18.79 -4.06 0.22
N ALA A 255 18.95 -5.25 -0.35
CA ALA A 255 18.11 -6.41 -0.03
C ALA A 255 18.81 -7.31 1.00
N TYR A 256 18.11 -7.66 2.07
CA TYR A 256 18.56 -8.55 3.13
C TYR A 256 17.55 -9.71 3.24
N LYS A 257 17.90 -10.85 2.65
CA LYS A 257 17.03 -12.02 2.73
C LYS A 257 17.16 -12.70 4.07
N VAL A 258 16.08 -12.67 4.84
CA VAL A 258 15.98 -13.25 6.20
C VAL A 258 14.81 -14.21 6.32
N CYS A 259 13.90 -14.23 5.33
CA CYS A 259 12.67 -15.02 5.34
C CYS A 259 12.71 -16.13 4.31
N TRP A 260 12.27 -17.29 4.73
CA TRP A 260 12.28 -18.53 4.00
C TRP A 260 10.91 -19.19 4.08
N ARG A 261 10.73 -20.33 3.45
CA ARG A 261 9.43 -20.99 3.32
C ARG A 261 8.67 -21.19 4.65
N LEU A 262 9.35 -21.51 5.74
CA LEU A 262 8.73 -21.78 7.05
C LEU A 262 8.75 -20.55 7.99
N GLY A 263 9.27 -19.41 7.53
CA GLY A 263 9.32 -18.17 8.30
C GLY A 263 10.70 -17.53 8.33
N CYS A 264 10.92 -16.65 9.33
CA CYS A 264 12.12 -15.83 9.45
C CYS A 264 12.68 -16.02 10.87
N ALA A 265 13.91 -16.53 10.99
CA ALA A 265 14.54 -16.72 12.29
C ALA A 265 14.93 -15.39 12.94
N ASN A 266 14.68 -15.23 14.24
CA ASN A 266 15.01 -14.00 14.97
C ASN A 266 16.50 -13.67 14.93
N SER A 267 17.38 -14.67 15.00
CA SER A 267 18.84 -14.50 14.90
C SER A 267 19.27 -13.96 13.53
N ASP A 268 18.63 -14.43 12.45
CA ASP A 268 18.90 -13.94 11.09
C ASP A 268 18.38 -12.50 10.89
N ILE A 269 17.21 -12.18 11.44
CA ILE A 269 16.64 -10.82 11.41
C ILE A 269 17.55 -9.84 12.16
N LEU A 270 17.99 -10.21 13.39
CA LEU A 270 18.86 -9.37 14.19
C LEU A 270 20.20 -9.11 13.48
N ALA A 271 20.81 -10.16 12.94
CA ALA A 271 22.07 -10.06 12.17
C ALA A 271 21.90 -9.18 10.93
N ALA A 272 20.76 -9.30 10.24
CA ALA A 272 20.48 -8.48 9.05
C ALA A 272 20.26 -7.00 9.37
N ILE A 273 19.58 -6.66 10.48
CA ILE A 273 19.41 -5.27 10.92
C ILE A 273 20.77 -4.69 11.30
N ASP A 274 21.58 -5.42 12.07
CA ASP A 274 22.92 -4.99 12.49
C ASP A 274 23.81 -4.71 11.27
N GLN A 275 23.82 -5.63 10.30
CA GLN A 275 24.57 -5.48 9.07
C GLN A 275 24.06 -4.34 8.20
N ALA A 276 22.75 -4.15 8.08
CA ALA A 276 22.16 -3.07 7.28
C ALA A 276 22.54 -1.69 7.82
N VAL A 277 22.58 -1.55 9.15
CA VAL A 277 23.08 -0.32 9.80
C VAL A 277 24.56 -0.10 9.52
N ALA A 278 25.38 -1.16 9.58
CA ALA A 278 26.80 -1.10 9.26
C ALA A 278 27.05 -0.79 7.77
N ASP A 279 26.24 -1.32 6.88
CA ASP A 279 26.29 -1.06 5.43
C ASP A 279 25.91 0.40 5.08
N GLY A 280 25.18 1.10 5.95
CA GLY A 280 24.88 2.53 5.80
C GLY A 280 23.52 2.83 5.16
N VAL A 281 22.48 2.04 5.46
CA VAL A 281 21.09 2.36 5.06
C VAL A 281 20.54 3.54 5.86
N ASP A 282 19.62 4.30 5.26
CA ASP A 282 18.91 5.42 5.91
C ASP A 282 17.57 5.01 6.49
N VAL A 283 16.91 4.04 5.86
CA VAL A 283 15.59 3.54 6.21
C VAL A 283 15.62 2.01 6.20
N LEU A 284 15.00 1.38 7.19
CA LEU A 284 14.74 -0.05 7.24
C LEU A 284 13.24 -0.32 7.03
N SER A 285 12.94 -1.24 6.13
CA SER A 285 11.59 -1.69 5.80
C SER A 285 11.45 -3.16 6.16
N LEU A 286 10.63 -3.46 7.18
CA LEU A 286 10.41 -4.81 7.70
C LEU A 286 8.94 -5.19 7.57
N SER A 287 8.61 -5.92 6.51
CA SER A 287 7.27 -6.46 6.28
C SER A 287 7.10 -7.84 6.93
N LEU A 288 7.59 -7.96 8.15
CA LEU A 288 7.62 -9.18 8.96
C LEU A 288 7.38 -8.85 10.44
N GLY A 289 7.06 -9.84 11.25
CA GLY A 289 6.83 -9.70 12.67
C GLY A 289 6.04 -10.87 13.25
N GLY A 290 5.74 -10.79 14.52
CA GLY A 290 5.01 -11.79 15.28
C GLY A 290 4.15 -11.15 16.37
N ILE A 291 3.78 -11.96 17.36
CA ILE A 291 3.07 -11.49 18.56
C ILE A 291 4.00 -10.55 19.34
N ALA A 292 3.44 -9.45 19.83
CA ALA A 292 4.19 -8.49 20.65
C ALA A 292 4.75 -9.15 21.92
N LYS A 293 6.01 -8.82 22.21
CA LYS A 293 6.77 -9.30 23.38
C LYS A 293 7.34 -8.10 24.14
N PRO A 294 7.67 -8.26 25.45
CA PRO A 294 8.44 -7.24 26.15
C PRO A 294 9.65 -6.82 25.36
N TYR A 295 9.93 -5.51 25.29
CA TYR A 295 10.92 -4.94 24.36
C TYR A 295 12.33 -5.50 24.54
N TYR A 296 12.71 -5.92 25.74
CA TYR A 296 13.98 -6.59 26.04
C TYR A 296 14.04 -8.06 25.55
N ASN A 297 12.91 -8.64 25.16
CA ASN A 297 12.78 -10.02 24.66
C ASN A 297 12.26 -10.09 23.22
N ASP A 298 12.28 -8.97 22.51
CA ASP A 298 11.87 -8.84 21.12
C ASP A 298 13.08 -8.45 20.27
N SER A 299 13.57 -9.39 19.45
CA SER A 299 14.76 -9.20 18.61
C SER A 299 14.61 -8.02 17.65
N ILE A 300 13.40 -7.78 17.11
CA ILE A 300 13.14 -6.63 16.24
C ILE A 300 13.20 -5.34 17.04
N ALA A 301 12.58 -5.29 18.22
CA ALA A 301 12.63 -4.11 19.09
C ALA A 301 14.07 -3.79 19.49
N ILE A 302 14.86 -4.78 19.91
CA ILE A 302 16.26 -4.62 20.32
C ILE A 302 17.12 -4.06 19.17
N ALA A 303 17.09 -4.72 18.02
CA ALA A 303 17.89 -4.32 16.85
C ALA A 303 17.46 -2.96 16.29
N SER A 304 16.15 -2.70 16.23
CA SER A 304 15.57 -1.42 15.78
C SER A 304 15.94 -0.27 16.71
N PHE A 305 16.09 -0.52 18.02
CA PHE A 305 16.59 0.48 18.95
C PHE A 305 18.01 0.93 18.59
N GLY A 306 18.90 -0.05 18.33
CA GLY A 306 20.26 0.22 17.87
C GLY A 306 20.30 0.97 16.54
N ALA A 307 19.44 0.60 15.59
CA ALA A 307 19.31 1.29 14.31
C ALA A 307 18.86 2.75 14.50
N THR A 308 17.85 2.99 15.33
CA THR A 308 17.36 4.34 15.65
C THR A 308 18.42 5.21 16.32
N GLN A 309 19.25 4.64 17.20
CA GLN A 309 20.41 5.34 17.79
C GLN A 309 21.42 5.82 16.73
N LYS A 310 21.51 5.14 15.60
CA LYS A 310 22.39 5.49 14.47
C LYS A 310 21.69 6.37 13.43
N GLY A 311 20.49 6.86 13.71
CA GLY A 311 19.74 7.75 12.82
C GLY A 311 18.97 7.04 11.72
N VAL A 312 18.85 5.71 11.74
CA VAL A 312 18.11 4.91 10.77
C VAL A 312 16.62 4.87 11.16
N PHE A 313 15.75 5.25 10.24
CA PHE A 313 14.30 5.15 10.43
C PHE A 313 13.83 3.72 10.21
N VAL A 314 13.05 3.16 11.14
CA VAL A 314 12.56 1.78 11.05
C VAL A 314 11.06 1.75 10.92
N SER A 315 10.57 1.19 9.80
CA SER A 315 9.15 0.93 9.51
C SER A 315 8.86 -0.56 9.57
N CYS A 316 7.81 -0.94 10.30
CA CYS A 316 7.38 -2.33 10.41
C CYS A 316 5.87 -2.46 10.18
N SER A 317 5.45 -3.60 9.62
CA SER A 317 4.04 -3.95 9.50
C SER A 317 3.41 -4.22 10.87
N ALA A 318 2.14 -3.82 11.06
CA ALA A 318 1.40 -4.04 12.31
C ALA A 318 0.98 -5.50 12.53
N GLY A 319 0.97 -6.31 11.47
CA GLY A 319 0.48 -7.69 11.47
C GLY A 319 -0.91 -7.84 10.85
N ASN A 320 -1.30 -9.09 10.56
CA ASN A 320 -2.52 -9.44 9.82
C ASN A 320 -3.49 -10.30 10.66
N SER A 321 -3.53 -10.06 11.99
CA SER A 321 -4.33 -10.81 12.96
C SER A 321 -5.57 -10.06 13.46
N GLY A 322 -5.97 -8.98 12.77
CA GLY A 322 -7.20 -8.24 13.05
C GLY A 322 -8.46 -9.06 12.70
N PRO A 323 -9.65 -8.57 13.07
CA PRO A 323 -9.93 -7.29 13.71
C PRO A 323 -9.87 -7.30 15.24
N SER A 324 -9.53 -8.42 15.87
CA SER A 324 -9.47 -8.54 17.34
C SER A 324 -8.51 -7.52 17.96
N SER A 325 -8.90 -6.96 19.11
CA SER A 325 -8.09 -5.98 19.80
C SER A 325 -6.78 -6.58 20.36
N SER A 326 -5.76 -5.74 20.58
CA SER A 326 -4.45 -6.12 21.14
C SER A 326 -3.67 -7.15 20.30
N THR A 327 -3.89 -7.14 18.97
CA THR A 327 -3.21 -8.05 18.02
C THR A 327 -2.02 -7.39 17.30
N ALA A 328 -1.78 -6.08 17.50
CA ALA A 328 -0.67 -5.37 16.87
C ALA A 328 0.68 -5.92 17.34
N GLY A 329 1.55 -6.26 16.39
CA GLY A 329 2.97 -6.55 16.59
C GLY A 329 3.86 -5.34 16.33
N ASN A 330 5.18 -5.50 16.52
CA ASN A 330 6.19 -4.45 16.28
C ASN A 330 5.88 -3.14 17.04
N VAL A 331 5.46 -3.24 18.29
CA VAL A 331 4.86 -2.15 19.07
C VAL A 331 5.86 -1.25 19.81
N ALA A 332 7.17 -1.43 19.64
CA ALA A 332 8.16 -0.59 20.30
C ALA A 332 8.02 0.88 19.87
N PRO A 333 8.16 1.86 20.80
CA PRO A 333 7.90 3.26 20.48
C PRO A 333 8.90 3.90 19.52
N TRP A 334 10.07 3.30 19.31
CA TRP A 334 11.06 3.73 18.30
C TRP A 334 10.79 3.12 16.91
N ILE A 335 9.87 2.18 16.76
CA ILE A 335 9.44 1.59 15.49
C ILE A 335 8.20 2.33 14.98
N MET A 336 8.15 2.63 13.68
CA MET A 336 6.95 3.07 12.99
C MET A 336 6.09 1.85 12.62
N THR A 337 5.00 1.62 13.34
CA THR A 337 4.10 0.48 13.15
C THR A 337 2.97 0.85 12.21
N VAL A 338 2.84 0.14 11.09
CA VAL A 338 1.97 0.52 9.97
C VAL A 338 0.81 -0.45 9.79
N ALA A 339 -0.42 0.06 9.90
CA ALA A 339 -1.67 -0.64 9.61
C ALA A 339 -2.02 -0.60 8.12
N ALA A 340 -3.01 -1.40 7.71
CA ALA A 340 -3.42 -1.52 6.31
C ALA A 340 -4.82 -0.97 6.05
N SER A 341 -4.96 -0.23 4.94
CA SER A 341 -6.22 0.27 4.41
C SER A 341 -6.37 0.02 2.91
N TYR A 342 -7.60 0.12 2.44
CA TYR A 342 -7.93 0.10 1.02
C TYR A 342 -7.61 1.44 0.35
N THR A 343 -7.28 1.38 -0.95
CA THR A 343 -7.41 2.52 -1.88
C THR A 343 -8.80 2.52 -2.51
N ASP A 344 -9.13 3.55 -3.28
CA ASP A 344 -10.40 3.64 -4.02
C ASP A 344 -10.44 2.81 -5.31
N ARG A 345 -9.37 2.01 -5.60
CA ARG A 345 -9.33 1.02 -6.68
C ARG A 345 -9.85 -0.33 -6.21
N SER A 346 -10.79 -0.93 -6.96
CA SER A 346 -11.35 -2.24 -6.67
C SER A 346 -11.47 -3.14 -7.90
N PHE A 347 -11.76 -4.43 -7.67
CA PHE A 347 -11.93 -5.48 -8.68
C PHE A 347 -13.28 -6.16 -8.50
N PRO A 348 -14.40 -5.44 -8.73
CA PRO A 348 -15.71 -5.91 -8.35
C PRO A 348 -16.19 -7.09 -9.19
N THR A 349 -16.94 -7.94 -8.52
CA THR A 349 -17.70 -9.03 -9.13
C THR A 349 -19.15 -8.93 -8.71
N GLN A 350 -20.03 -9.60 -9.44
CA GLN A 350 -21.43 -9.74 -9.07
C GLN A 350 -21.78 -11.22 -8.99
N VAL A 351 -22.37 -11.64 -7.87
CA VAL A 351 -22.99 -12.94 -7.69
C VAL A 351 -24.50 -12.76 -7.78
N LYS A 352 -25.13 -13.36 -8.81
CA LYS A 352 -26.58 -13.35 -8.97
C LYS A 352 -27.15 -14.72 -8.62
N LEU A 353 -28.03 -14.79 -7.62
CA LEU A 353 -28.72 -16.00 -7.20
C LEU A 353 -29.94 -16.29 -8.09
N GLY A 354 -30.40 -17.55 -8.09
CA GLY A 354 -31.59 -17.95 -8.83
C GLY A 354 -32.89 -17.29 -8.40
N ASN A 355 -32.92 -16.74 -7.18
CA ASN A 355 -34.07 -15.92 -6.68
C ASN A 355 -33.94 -14.44 -7.05
N GLY A 356 -33.01 -14.05 -7.92
CA GLY A 356 -32.81 -12.69 -8.41
C GLY A 356 -31.94 -11.78 -7.53
N LYS A 357 -31.60 -12.15 -6.28
CA LYS A 357 -30.71 -11.34 -5.41
C LYS A 357 -29.32 -11.25 -6.00
N VAL A 358 -28.72 -10.05 -5.91
CA VAL A 358 -27.36 -9.76 -6.42
C VAL A 358 -26.48 -9.27 -5.26
N PHE A 359 -25.25 -9.77 -5.21
CA PHE A 359 -24.24 -9.40 -4.21
C PHE A 359 -22.96 -8.94 -4.89
N LYS A 360 -22.35 -7.88 -4.36
CA LYS A 360 -21.01 -7.40 -4.78
C LYS A 360 -19.94 -8.24 -4.10
N GLY A 361 -18.97 -8.72 -4.87
CA GLY A 361 -17.79 -9.41 -4.39
C GLY A 361 -16.52 -8.83 -5.00
N SER A 362 -15.40 -9.53 -4.85
CA SER A 362 -14.10 -9.13 -5.41
C SER A 362 -13.30 -10.32 -5.94
N SER A 363 -12.57 -10.13 -7.05
CA SER A 363 -11.73 -11.17 -7.65
C SER A 363 -10.72 -10.58 -8.66
N LEU A 364 -9.56 -11.23 -8.79
CA LEU A 364 -8.59 -11.01 -9.87
C LEU A 364 -8.73 -12.02 -11.03
N TYR A 365 -9.73 -12.86 -11.01
CA TYR A 365 -9.99 -13.78 -12.12
C TYR A 365 -10.40 -13.02 -13.37
N LYS A 366 -9.68 -13.24 -14.49
CA LYS A 366 -9.90 -12.57 -15.78
C LYS A 366 -10.41 -13.53 -16.87
N GLY A 367 -11.23 -14.48 -16.50
CA GLY A 367 -11.88 -15.36 -17.48
C GLY A 367 -13.32 -14.96 -17.75
N LYS A 368 -14.04 -15.83 -18.46
CA LYS A 368 -15.45 -15.65 -18.79
C LYS A 368 -16.31 -15.71 -17.50
N LYS A 369 -17.44 -14.97 -17.50
CA LYS A 369 -18.52 -15.13 -16.50
C LYS A 369 -19.08 -16.55 -16.55
N THR A 370 -19.62 -17.04 -15.42
CA THR A 370 -20.35 -18.32 -15.41
C THR A 370 -21.78 -18.11 -15.92
N SER A 371 -22.37 -19.16 -16.48
CA SER A 371 -23.83 -19.23 -16.62
C SER A 371 -24.49 -19.40 -15.24
N GLN A 372 -25.81 -19.40 -15.21
CA GLN A 372 -26.57 -19.76 -14.00
C GLN A 372 -26.44 -21.25 -13.77
N LEU A 373 -25.67 -21.65 -12.74
CA LEU A 373 -25.31 -23.04 -12.44
C LEU A 373 -25.81 -23.44 -11.04
N PRO A 374 -26.00 -24.74 -10.78
CA PRO A 374 -26.34 -25.22 -9.44
C PRO A 374 -25.29 -24.75 -8.42
N LEU A 375 -25.74 -24.27 -7.26
CA LEU A 375 -24.93 -23.81 -6.15
C LEU A 375 -24.95 -24.86 -5.04
N VAL A 376 -23.76 -25.33 -4.63
CA VAL A 376 -23.61 -26.40 -3.64
C VAL A 376 -22.69 -26.00 -2.50
N TYR A 377 -22.91 -26.59 -1.32
CA TYR A 377 -22.15 -26.31 -0.09
C TYR A 377 -21.98 -27.58 0.74
N ARG A 378 -20.77 -27.79 1.35
CA ARG A 378 -20.45 -28.97 2.19
C ARG A 378 -20.61 -30.32 1.49
N ASN A 379 -20.38 -30.40 0.19
CA ASN A 379 -20.65 -31.59 -0.60
C ASN A 379 -19.50 -32.62 -0.50
N SER A 380 -19.57 -33.47 0.50
CA SER A 380 -18.70 -34.63 0.69
C SER A 380 -19.52 -35.91 0.94
N SER A 381 -19.28 -36.98 0.18
CA SER A 381 -19.89 -38.26 0.37
C SER A 381 -19.46 -38.99 1.67
N ARG A 382 -18.36 -38.53 2.27
CA ARG A 382 -17.74 -39.13 3.47
C ARG A 382 -17.99 -38.37 4.77
N GLY A 383 -18.86 -37.35 4.78
CA GLY A 383 -19.15 -36.54 5.97
C GLY A 383 -17.95 -35.78 6.50
N GLN A 384 -16.95 -35.47 5.66
CA GLN A 384 -15.71 -34.81 6.08
C GLN A 384 -16.02 -33.38 6.60
N ARG A 385 -15.69 -33.15 7.86
CA ARG A 385 -15.91 -31.84 8.53
C ARG A 385 -15.19 -30.67 7.85
N THR A 386 -14.18 -30.95 7.03
CA THR A 386 -13.37 -29.93 6.32
C THR A 386 -13.91 -29.58 4.93
N ALA A 387 -14.93 -30.28 4.42
CA ALA A 387 -15.51 -30.03 3.09
C ALA A 387 -16.08 -28.61 2.95
N GLN A 388 -16.59 -28.03 4.02
CA GLN A 388 -17.06 -26.61 4.02
C GLN A 388 -15.93 -25.61 3.75
N TYR A 389 -14.69 -25.97 4.07
CA TYR A 389 -13.49 -25.16 3.81
C TYR A 389 -12.81 -25.49 2.48
N CYS A 390 -13.35 -26.42 1.70
CA CYS A 390 -12.77 -26.87 0.44
C CYS A 390 -11.26 -27.17 0.59
N THR A 391 -10.90 -27.94 1.60
CA THR A 391 -9.51 -28.37 1.79
C THR A 391 -9.16 -29.49 0.81
N LYS A 392 -7.88 -29.68 0.52
CA LYS A 392 -7.39 -30.66 -0.46
C LYS A 392 -8.00 -32.05 -0.24
N GLY A 393 -8.63 -32.59 -1.29
CA GLY A 393 -9.26 -33.94 -1.28
C GLY A 393 -10.55 -34.02 -0.48
N SER A 394 -11.14 -32.91 -0.02
CA SER A 394 -12.35 -32.90 0.79
C SER A 394 -13.66 -32.92 -0.01
N LEU A 395 -13.61 -32.55 -1.29
CA LEU A 395 -14.78 -32.47 -2.16
C LEU A 395 -15.00 -33.77 -2.96
N ASP A 396 -16.25 -34.19 -3.09
CA ASP A 396 -16.63 -35.31 -3.94
C ASP A 396 -16.89 -34.84 -5.38
N PRO A 397 -16.09 -35.28 -6.38
CA PRO A 397 -16.29 -34.90 -7.77
C PRO A 397 -17.70 -35.18 -8.31
N LYS A 398 -18.35 -36.26 -7.85
CA LYS A 398 -19.71 -36.65 -8.28
C LYS A 398 -20.76 -35.61 -7.84
N LEU A 399 -20.52 -34.93 -6.71
CA LEU A 399 -21.42 -33.94 -6.13
C LEU A 399 -21.16 -32.50 -6.61
N VAL A 400 -19.91 -32.17 -7.06
CA VAL A 400 -19.51 -30.80 -7.38
C VAL A 400 -19.23 -30.53 -8.87
N LYS A 401 -19.04 -31.57 -9.70
CA LYS A 401 -18.75 -31.42 -11.13
C LYS A 401 -19.76 -30.54 -11.85
N GLY A 402 -19.28 -29.50 -12.54
CA GLY A 402 -20.09 -28.53 -13.30
C GLY A 402 -20.90 -27.53 -12.46
N LYS A 403 -20.69 -27.49 -11.13
CA LYS A 403 -21.45 -26.63 -10.21
C LYS A 403 -20.59 -25.50 -9.65
N ILE A 404 -21.23 -24.47 -9.10
CA ILE A 404 -20.58 -23.46 -8.27
C ILE A 404 -20.54 -23.98 -6.83
N VAL A 405 -19.37 -23.94 -6.20
CA VAL A 405 -19.14 -24.43 -4.84
C VAL A 405 -18.97 -23.23 -3.90
N ALA A 406 -19.76 -23.18 -2.84
CA ALA A 406 -19.57 -22.23 -1.75
C ALA A 406 -18.56 -22.81 -0.75
N CYS A 407 -17.47 -22.08 -0.50
CA CYS A 407 -16.40 -22.48 0.43
C CYS A 407 -16.28 -21.45 1.56
N GLU A 408 -16.18 -21.91 2.80
CA GLU A 408 -15.87 -21.04 3.96
C GLU A 408 -14.41 -20.61 3.93
N ARG A 409 -14.15 -19.40 4.33
CA ARG A 409 -12.80 -18.90 4.57
C ARG A 409 -12.23 -19.47 5.88
N GLY A 410 -10.93 -19.82 5.91
CA GLY A 410 -10.23 -20.41 7.07
C GLY A 410 -9.49 -21.71 6.70
N ILE A 411 -8.69 -22.24 7.62
CA ILE A 411 -7.90 -23.47 7.57
C ILE A 411 -6.79 -23.47 6.51
N ASN A 412 -7.12 -23.34 5.21
CA ASN A 412 -6.17 -23.30 4.09
C ASN A 412 -6.26 -21.97 3.32
N SER A 413 -5.31 -21.72 2.42
CA SER A 413 -5.29 -20.47 1.64
C SER A 413 -6.50 -20.33 0.72
N ARG A 414 -6.88 -19.11 0.41
CA ARG A 414 -8.07 -18.83 -0.43
C ARG A 414 -7.91 -19.36 -1.86
N THR A 415 -6.67 -19.33 -2.40
CA THR A 415 -6.36 -19.87 -3.72
C THR A 415 -6.36 -21.40 -3.74
N GLU A 416 -5.88 -22.08 -2.68
CA GLU A 416 -5.96 -23.55 -2.55
C GLU A 416 -7.39 -24.07 -2.55
N LYS A 417 -8.36 -23.33 -1.98
CA LYS A 417 -9.77 -23.69 -2.06
C LYS A 417 -10.27 -23.72 -3.50
N GLY A 418 -9.88 -22.70 -4.29
CA GLY A 418 -10.19 -22.65 -5.72
C GLY A 418 -9.53 -23.78 -6.50
N GLU A 419 -8.29 -24.15 -6.14
CA GLU A 419 -7.60 -25.32 -6.72
C GLU A 419 -8.38 -26.61 -6.45
N GLU A 420 -8.78 -26.85 -5.20
CA GLU A 420 -9.58 -28.03 -4.84
C GLU A 420 -10.91 -28.11 -5.61
N VAL A 421 -11.64 -26.99 -5.68
CA VAL A 421 -12.88 -26.92 -6.46
C VAL A 421 -12.64 -27.25 -7.93
N LYS A 422 -11.56 -26.73 -8.53
CA LYS A 422 -11.17 -27.02 -9.91
C LYS A 422 -10.80 -28.49 -10.10
N MET A 423 -10.03 -29.08 -9.17
CA MET A 423 -9.63 -30.50 -9.23
C MET A 423 -10.83 -31.44 -9.09
N ALA A 424 -11.82 -31.07 -8.28
CA ALA A 424 -13.08 -31.82 -8.17
C ALA A 424 -14.06 -31.59 -9.35
N GLY A 425 -13.66 -30.79 -10.36
CA GLY A 425 -14.47 -30.50 -11.56
C GLY A 425 -15.53 -29.43 -11.36
N GLY A 426 -15.49 -28.65 -10.30
CA GLY A 426 -16.39 -27.51 -10.08
C GLY A 426 -16.19 -26.41 -11.13
N ALA A 427 -17.27 -25.75 -11.51
CA ALA A 427 -17.29 -24.69 -12.54
C ALA A 427 -16.98 -23.28 -11.98
N GLY A 428 -17.09 -23.09 -10.67
CA GLY A 428 -16.79 -21.84 -10.00
C GLY A 428 -16.81 -21.96 -8.48
N MET A 429 -16.31 -20.93 -7.79
CA MET A 429 -16.26 -20.87 -6.34
C MET A 429 -16.79 -19.54 -5.81
N ILE A 430 -17.57 -19.58 -4.75
CA ILE A 430 -17.95 -18.42 -3.94
C ILE A 430 -17.32 -18.58 -2.56
N LEU A 431 -16.38 -17.69 -2.22
CA LEU A 431 -15.71 -17.67 -0.93
C LEU A 431 -16.53 -16.86 0.07
N LEU A 432 -16.92 -17.49 1.17
CA LEU A 432 -17.79 -16.92 2.19
C LEU A 432 -17.00 -16.49 3.42
N ASN A 433 -17.14 -15.23 3.81
CA ASN A 433 -16.60 -14.73 5.08
C ASN A 433 -17.49 -15.20 6.26
N SER A 434 -16.84 -15.45 7.40
CA SER A 434 -17.48 -15.52 8.71
C SER A 434 -17.71 -14.12 9.30
N GLU A 435 -18.45 -14.01 10.39
CA GLU A 435 -18.66 -12.74 11.11
C GLU A 435 -17.34 -12.12 11.58
N ASN A 436 -16.39 -12.93 12.08
CA ASN A 436 -15.09 -12.48 12.53
C ASN A 436 -14.19 -11.92 11.38
N GLN A 437 -14.53 -12.17 10.13
CA GLN A 437 -13.82 -11.64 8.97
C GLN A 437 -14.50 -10.41 8.38
N GLY A 438 -15.68 -10.04 8.90
CA GLY A 438 -16.42 -8.84 8.54
C GLY A 438 -16.73 -8.74 7.04
N GLU A 439 -16.78 -7.51 6.57
CA GLU A 439 -17.06 -7.19 5.15
C GLU A 439 -15.79 -7.16 4.28
N GLU A 440 -14.72 -7.84 4.70
CA GLU A 440 -13.43 -7.89 3.99
C GLU A 440 -13.57 -8.54 2.61
N LEU A 441 -13.16 -7.84 1.56
CA LEU A 441 -13.18 -8.34 0.18
C LEU A 441 -11.76 -8.44 -0.38
N PHE A 442 -11.21 -9.64 -0.45
CA PHE A 442 -9.93 -9.89 -1.14
C PHE A 442 -10.15 -10.18 -2.62
N ALA A 443 -9.35 -9.53 -3.45
CA ALA A 443 -9.21 -9.89 -4.85
C ALA A 443 -8.04 -10.88 -5.01
N ASP A 444 -8.33 -12.17 -5.07
CA ASP A 444 -7.31 -13.20 -5.23
C ASP A 444 -7.18 -13.69 -6.68
N PRO A 445 -5.97 -14.12 -7.12
CA PRO A 445 -5.69 -14.58 -8.49
C PRO A 445 -6.10 -16.06 -8.70
N HIS A 446 -7.37 -16.38 -8.50
CA HIS A 446 -7.90 -17.73 -8.60
C HIS A 446 -7.63 -18.40 -9.95
N VAL A 447 -7.53 -19.75 -9.95
CA VAL A 447 -7.30 -20.60 -11.15
C VAL A 447 -8.59 -21.04 -11.84
N LEU A 448 -9.75 -20.62 -11.33
CA LEU A 448 -11.09 -20.85 -11.87
C LEU A 448 -11.97 -19.61 -11.59
N PRO A 449 -13.19 -19.49 -12.20
CA PRO A 449 -14.14 -18.44 -11.85
C PRO A 449 -14.44 -18.46 -10.36
N ALA A 450 -14.00 -17.41 -9.62
CA ALA A 450 -14.20 -17.35 -8.18
C ALA A 450 -14.33 -15.91 -7.69
N THR A 451 -14.99 -15.72 -6.55
CA THR A 451 -15.16 -14.42 -5.91
C THR A 451 -15.27 -14.53 -4.40
N SER A 452 -14.79 -13.52 -3.68
CA SER A 452 -14.96 -13.38 -2.23
C SER A 452 -16.17 -12.50 -1.92
N LEU A 453 -16.87 -12.82 -0.83
CA LEU A 453 -18.05 -12.07 -0.34
C LEU A 453 -17.88 -11.72 1.14
N GLY A 454 -18.40 -10.55 1.54
CA GLY A 454 -18.47 -10.12 2.93
C GLY A 454 -19.41 -10.97 3.78
N SER A 455 -19.33 -10.83 5.10
CA SER A 455 -20.07 -11.67 6.06
C SER A 455 -21.59 -11.55 5.92
N SER A 456 -22.12 -10.36 5.66
CA SER A 456 -23.57 -10.12 5.47
C SER A 456 -24.12 -10.86 4.24
N ALA A 457 -23.42 -10.76 3.11
CA ALA A 457 -23.76 -11.49 1.89
C ALA A 457 -23.61 -13.01 2.10
N SER A 458 -22.57 -13.43 2.78
CA SER A 458 -22.28 -14.85 3.09
C SER A 458 -23.39 -15.47 3.94
N LYS A 459 -23.90 -14.76 4.96
CA LYS A 459 -25.03 -15.18 5.79
C LYS A 459 -26.30 -15.38 4.93
N THR A 460 -26.57 -14.44 4.04
CA THR A 460 -27.75 -14.53 3.15
C THR A 460 -27.63 -15.70 2.17
N ILE A 461 -26.44 -15.94 1.61
CA ILE A 461 -26.23 -17.05 0.68
C ILE A 461 -26.32 -18.41 1.38
N ARG A 462 -25.77 -18.55 2.60
CA ARG A 462 -25.98 -19.77 3.40
C ARG A 462 -27.48 -20.04 3.62
N SER A 463 -28.21 -19.02 4.06
CA SER A 463 -29.68 -19.13 4.24
C SER A 463 -30.39 -19.54 2.95
N TYR A 464 -30.01 -18.95 1.81
CA TYR A 464 -30.57 -19.31 0.50
C TYR A 464 -30.29 -20.78 0.14
N ILE A 465 -29.06 -21.28 0.37
CA ILE A 465 -28.72 -22.67 0.05
C ILE A 465 -29.56 -23.65 0.88
N PHE A 466 -29.79 -23.36 2.16
CA PHE A 466 -30.47 -24.28 3.07
C PHE A 466 -32.00 -24.20 3.03
N HIS A 467 -32.58 -23.03 2.67
CA HIS A 467 -34.00 -22.81 2.78
C HIS A 467 -34.71 -22.50 1.42
N SER A 468 -34.02 -22.69 0.29
CA SER A 468 -34.60 -22.48 -1.03
C SER A 468 -35.61 -23.59 -1.34
N ALA A 469 -36.83 -23.22 -1.74
CA ALA A 469 -37.84 -24.18 -2.20
C ALA A 469 -37.48 -24.87 -3.53
N LYS A 470 -36.63 -24.25 -4.33
CA LYS A 470 -36.08 -24.80 -5.58
C LYS A 470 -34.58 -25.06 -5.40
N ALA A 471 -33.99 -25.94 -6.20
CA ALA A 471 -32.57 -26.18 -6.21
C ALA A 471 -31.79 -24.86 -6.34
N PRO A 472 -30.87 -24.50 -5.39
CA PRO A 472 -30.19 -23.22 -5.39
C PRO A 472 -29.25 -23.12 -6.59
N THR A 473 -29.26 -21.96 -7.26
CA THR A 473 -28.39 -21.65 -8.39
C THR A 473 -27.72 -20.30 -8.21
N ALA A 474 -26.58 -20.12 -8.85
CA ALA A 474 -25.88 -18.83 -8.89
C ALA A 474 -25.13 -18.62 -10.21
N SER A 475 -24.78 -17.37 -10.50
CA SER A 475 -23.81 -17.01 -11.53
C SER A 475 -22.83 -15.97 -10.99
N ILE A 476 -21.62 -15.95 -11.57
CA ILE A 476 -20.55 -15.02 -11.20
C ILE A 476 -20.14 -14.22 -12.44
N SER A 477 -20.15 -12.89 -12.34
CA SER A 477 -19.63 -11.99 -13.38
C SER A 477 -18.52 -11.10 -12.84
N PHE A 478 -17.56 -10.74 -13.70
CA PHE A 478 -16.34 -10.01 -13.39
C PHE A 478 -16.38 -8.67 -14.10
N LEU A 479 -16.22 -7.56 -13.36
CA LEU A 479 -16.37 -6.20 -13.88
C LEU A 479 -15.02 -5.52 -14.19
N GLY A 480 -13.91 -6.23 -13.94
CA GLY A 480 -12.57 -5.70 -14.19
C GLY A 480 -12.10 -4.75 -13.09
N THR A 481 -11.36 -3.70 -13.47
CA THR A 481 -10.86 -2.69 -12.53
C THR A 481 -11.79 -1.50 -12.49
N THR A 482 -12.11 -1.02 -11.30
CA THR A 482 -12.89 0.21 -11.07
C THR A 482 -12.17 1.13 -10.09
N TYR A 483 -12.46 2.43 -10.18
CA TYR A 483 -11.90 3.48 -9.35
C TYR A 483 -13.02 4.35 -8.75
N GLY A 484 -12.69 5.15 -7.70
CA GLY A 484 -13.63 6.07 -7.07
C GLY A 484 -14.47 5.45 -5.95
N ASP A 485 -14.13 4.25 -5.47
CA ASP A 485 -14.72 3.70 -4.25
C ASP A 485 -14.39 4.61 -3.04
N THR A 486 -15.19 4.54 -1.98
CA THR A 486 -14.87 5.27 -0.73
C THR A 486 -13.58 4.73 -0.13
N ALA A 487 -12.59 5.61 0.08
CA ALA A 487 -11.28 5.23 0.62
C ALA A 487 -10.56 6.44 1.29
N PRO A 488 -9.67 6.21 2.27
CA PRO A 488 -9.32 4.90 2.81
C PRO A 488 -10.43 4.26 3.64
N VAL A 489 -10.42 2.93 3.70
CA VAL A 489 -11.23 2.09 4.60
C VAL A 489 -10.27 1.12 5.27
N MET A 490 -10.38 0.91 6.59
CA MET A 490 -9.50 -0.02 7.28
C MET A 490 -9.77 -1.46 6.88
N ALA A 491 -8.69 -2.20 6.62
CA ALA A 491 -8.77 -3.63 6.34
C ALA A 491 -9.10 -4.41 7.63
N ALA A 492 -10.04 -5.36 7.56
CA ALA A 492 -10.43 -6.16 8.71
C ALA A 492 -9.25 -6.98 9.27
N PHE A 493 -8.39 -7.52 8.39
CA PHE A 493 -7.22 -8.29 8.81
C PHE A 493 -6.14 -7.46 9.50
N SER A 494 -6.10 -6.13 9.31
CA SER A 494 -5.06 -5.30 9.92
C SER A 494 -5.10 -5.42 11.43
N SER A 495 -3.97 -5.77 12.05
CA SER A 495 -3.86 -5.91 13.50
C SER A 495 -4.19 -4.62 14.23
N ARG A 496 -4.74 -4.74 15.43
CA ARG A 496 -5.31 -3.64 16.23
C ARG A 496 -4.55 -3.40 17.53
N GLY A 497 -4.59 -2.15 17.98
CA GLY A 497 -4.29 -1.80 19.36
C GLY A 497 -5.40 -2.22 20.33
N PRO A 498 -5.26 -1.83 21.63
CA PRO A 498 -4.11 -1.18 22.22
C PRO A 498 -2.86 -2.08 22.23
N SER A 499 -1.67 -1.48 22.42
CA SER A 499 -0.43 -2.26 22.59
C SER A 499 -0.51 -3.09 23.87
N SER A 500 -0.22 -4.39 23.76
CA SER A 500 -0.20 -5.32 24.90
C SER A 500 1.06 -5.19 25.78
N VAL A 501 2.11 -4.48 25.30
CA VAL A 501 3.41 -4.34 25.99
C VAL A 501 3.58 -2.96 26.60
N GLY A 502 3.19 -1.89 25.90
CA GLY A 502 3.21 -0.51 26.35
C GLY A 502 1.87 0.15 26.01
N PRO A 503 0.84 -0.09 26.83
CA PRO A 503 -0.53 0.39 26.55
C PRO A 503 -0.66 1.92 26.66
N ASP A 504 0.34 2.60 27.16
CA ASP A 504 0.53 4.05 27.24
C ASP A 504 1.00 4.69 25.92
N VAL A 505 1.22 3.88 24.87
CA VAL A 505 1.54 4.31 23.51
C VAL A 505 0.50 3.76 22.54
N ILE A 506 -0.17 4.63 21.77
CA ILE A 506 -1.13 4.19 20.76
C ILE A 506 -0.38 3.44 19.66
N LYS A 507 -0.85 2.24 19.34
CA LYS A 507 -0.41 1.42 18.21
C LYS A 507 -1.64 0.87 17.47
N PRO A 508 -1.56 0.74 16.12
CA PRO A 508 -0.49 1.17 15.22
C PRO A 508 -0.25 2.67 15.27
N ASP A 509 0.83 3.18 14.62
CA ASP A 509 1.13 4.62 14.57
C ASP A 509 0.34 5.34 13.48
N VAL A 510 0.26 4.72 12.29
CA VAL A 510 -0.46 5.22 11.10
C VAL A 510 -1.02 4.06 10.30
N THR A 511 -1.89 4.37 9.34
CA THR A 511 -2.28 3.44 8.28
C THR A 511 -1.83 3.93 6.90
N ALA A 512 -1.60 2.99 5.99
CA ALA A 512 -1.22 3.26 4.60
C ALA A 512 -1.87 2.25 3.64
N PRO A 513 -1.85 2.47 2.31
CA PRO A 513 -2.36 1.51 1.34
C PRO A 513 -1.76 0.11 1.53
N GLY A 514 -2.60 -0.90 1.77
CA GLY A 514 -2.16 -2.27 2.03
C GLY A 514 -3.02 -3.33 1.37
N VAL A 515 -4.13 -2.95 0.72
CA VAL A 515 -5.05 -3.89 0.09
C VAL A 515 -5.02 -3.73 -1.42
N ASN A 516 -4.92 -4.86 -2.13
CA ASN A 516 -4.89 -4.92 -3.59
C ASN A 516 -3.77 -4.08 -4.22
N ILE A 517 -2.56 -4.17 -3.68
CA ILE A 517 -1.39 -3.42 -4.13
C ILE A 517 -0.72 -4.16 -5.29
N LEU A 518 -0.60 -3.48 -6.44
CA LEU A 518 0.16 -3.97 -7.61
C LEU A 518 1.62 -3.57 -7.47
N ALA A 519 2.53 -4.55 -7.51
CA ALA A 519 3.97 -4.31 -7.50
C ALA A 519 4.74 -5.46 -8.17
N ALA A 520 6.06 -5.32 -8.33
CA ALA A 520 6.92 -6.26 -9.01
C ALA A 520 6.81 -7.70 -8.46
N TRP A 521 6.96 -8.67 -9.34
CA TRP A 521 6.86 -10.09 -8.99
C TRP A 521 7.86 -10.93 -9.79
N PRO A 522 8.50 -11.96 -9.17
CA PRO A 522 9.39 -12.87 -9.90
C PRO A 522 8.62 -13.64 -10.97
N PRO A 523 9.09 -13.70 -12.23
CA PRO A 523 8.39 -14.39 -13.31
C PRO A 523 8.34 -15.91 -13.13
N THR A 524 9.18 -16.46 -12.28
CA THR A 524 9.24 -17.91 -11.95
C THR A 524 8.23 -18.35 -10.91
N THR A 525 7.59 -17.38 -10.22
CA THR A 525 6.62 -17.66 -9.16
C THR A 525 5.22 -17.32 -9.65
N SER A 526 4.31 -18.31 -9.60
CA SER A 526 2.93 -18.08 -10.03
C SER A 526 2.23 -17.03 -9.15
N PRO A 527 1.29 -16.25 -9.71
CA PRO A 527 0.63 -15.20 -8.94
C PRO A 527 -0.23 -15.74 -7.78
N SER A 528 -0.74 -16.95 -7.90
CA SER A 528 -1.51 -17.62 -6.84
C SER A 528 -0.64 -18.33 -5.81
N MET A 529 0.68 -18.45 -6.05
CA MET A 529 1.65 -19.25 -5.30
C MET A 529 1.33 -20.76 -5.26
N LEU A 530 0.39 -21.23 -6.06
CA LEU A 530 0.07 -22.66 -6.20
C LEU A 530 1.08 -23.35 -7.12
N LYS A 531 1.52 -24.56 -6.76
CA LYS A 531 2.44 -25.34 -7.60
C LYS A 531 1.83 -25.75 -8.95
N SER A 532 0.51 -25.95 -8.99
CA SER A 532 -0.24 -26.30 -10.19
C SER A 532 -0.46 -25.11 -11.14
N ASP A 533 -0.37 -23.89 -10.64
CA ASP A 533 -0.57 -22.68 -11.44
C ASP A 533 0.71 -22.35 -12.21
N LYS A 534 0.64 -22.43 -13.54
CA LYS A 534 1.76 -22.17 -14.45
C LYS A 534 1.75 -20.75 -15.04
N ARG A 535 0.84 -19.87 -14.56
CA ARG A 535 0.81 -18.49 -15.00
C ARG A 535 2.06 -17.75 -14.51
N SER A 536 2.62 -16.90 -15.37
CA SER A 536 3.74 -16.02 -15.08
C SER A 536 3.30 -14.57 -15.22
N VAL A 537 3.74 -13.70 -14.34
CA VAL A 537 3.46 -12.26 -14.35
C VAL A 537 4.70 -11.49 -13.93
N LEU A 538 4.87 -10.27 -14.47
CA LEU A 538 5.89 -9.33 -14.00
C LEU A 538 5.40 -8.52 -12.79
N PHE A 539 4.10 -8.31 -12.66
CA PHE A 539 3.47 -7.58 -11.57
C PHE A 539 2.34 -8.41 -10.98
N ASN A 540 2.27 -8.46 -9.65
CA ASN A 540 1.21 -9.16 -8.93
C ASN A 540 0.46 -8.21 -8.00
N ILE A 541 -0.77 -8.57 -7.66
CA ILE A 541 -1.62 -7.83 -6.73
C ILE A 541 -1.69 -8.61 -5.43
N VAL A 542 -1.20 -8.00 -4.34
CA VAL A 542 -1.11 -8.62 -3.01
C VAL A 542 -1.74 -7.71 -1.96
N SER A 543 -2.24 -8.28 -0.86
CA SER A 543 -2.83 -7.56 0.27
C SER A 543 -2.20 -7.98 1.59
N GLY A 544 -1.90 -7.01 2.45
CA GLY A 544 -1.32 -7.21 3.78
C GLY A 544 -0.80 -5.90 4.37
N THR A 545 -0.58 -5.86 5.68
CA THR A 545 0.20 -4.78 6.33
C THR A 545 1.64 -4.76 5.81
N SER A 546 2.10 -5.88 5.25
CA SER A 546 3.37 -6.00 4.52
C SER A 546 3.47 -5.08 3.30
N MET A 547 2.36 -4.68 2.69
CA MET A 547 2.33 -3.73 1.58
C MET A 547 2.23 -2.30 2.08
N SER A 548 1.60 -2.08 3.24
CA SER A 548 1.52 -0.75 3.87
C SER A 548 2.88 -0.27 4.41
N CYS A 549 3.64 -1.16 5.03
CA CYS A 549 4.97 -0.88 5.58
C CYS A 549 5.92 -0.23 4.55
N PRO A 550 6.15 -0.80 3.35
CA PRO A 550 7.05 -0.21 2.37
C PRO A 550 6.53 1.11 1.77
N HIS A 551 5.22 1.37 1.76
CA HIS A 551 4.71 2.70 1.44
C HIS A 551 5.27 3.73 2.41
N VAL A 552 5.16 3.48 3.71
CA VAL A 552 5.68 4.38 4.74
C VAL A 552 7.20 4.45 4.72
N SER A 553 7.90 3.36 4.43
CA SER A 553 9.36 3.34 4.26
C SER A 553 9.82 4.27 3.12
N GLY A 554 9.15 4.22 1.97
CA GLY A 554 9.45 5.10 0.85
C GLY A 554 9.08 6.56 1.11
N ILE A 555 7.97 6.83 1.82
CA ILE A 555 7.59 8.19 2.24
C ILE A 555 8.60 8.74 3.26
N ALA A 556 9.04 7.94 4.23
CA ALA A 556 10.10 8.35 5.17
C ALA A 556 11.40 8.69 4.43
N ALA A 557 11.75 7.93 3.38
CA ALA A 557 12.89 8.23 2.52
C ALA A 557 12.71 9.55 1.74
N LEU A 558 11.49 9.90 1.30
CA LEU A 558 11.17 11.20 0.71
C LEU A 558 11.39 12.33 1.73
N ILE A 559 10.83 12.19 2.95
CA ILE A 559 11.00 13.19 4.02
C ILE A 559 12.48 13.32 4.39
N LYS A 560 13.21 12.21 4.54
CA LYS A 560 14.65 12.24 4.85
C LYS A 560 15.48 12.93 3.77
N SER A 561 15.06 12.88 2.52
CA SER A 561 15.76 13.58 1.43
C SER A 561 15.61 15.10 1.48
N VAL A 562 14.47 15.59 1.96
CA VAL A 562 14.21 17.02 2.16
C VAL A 562 14.82 17.51 3.48
N HIS A 563 14.72 16.70 4.53
CA HIS A 563 15.19 17.03 5.89
C HIS A 563 16.27 16.03 6.33
N LYS A 564 17.47 16.21 5.80
CA LYS A 564 18.63 15.31 6.03
C LYS A 564 19.04 15.22 7.50
N ASP A 565 18.84 16.27 8.25
CA ASP A 565 19.15 16.44 9.67
C ASP A 565 18.07 15.90 10.63
N TRP A 566 16.87 15.58 10.13
CA TRP A 566 15.80 15.09 11.01
C TRP A 566 16.12 13.71 11.58
N SER A 567 15.86 13.58 12.87
CA SER A 567 15.92 12.31 13.59
C SER A 567 14.82 11.34 13.11
N PRO A 568 14.98 10.03 13.32
CA PRO A 568 13.89 9.07 13.09
C PRO A 568 12.60 9.43 13.83
N ALA A 569 12.70 9.99 15.04
CA ALA A 569 11.55 10.43 15.84
C ALA A 569 10.85 11.65 15.22
N ALA A 570 11.62 12.62 14.69
CA ALA A 570 11.06 13.78 13.99
C ALA A 570 10.31 13.37 12.72
N ILE A 571 10.86 12.46 11.91
CA ILE A 571 10.20 11.90 10.73
C ILE A 571 8.90 11.17 11.13
N LYS A 572 8.97 10.33 12.17
CA LYS A 572 7.80 9.63 12.73
C LYS A 572 6.73 10.61 13.18
N SER A 573 7.11 11.64 13.92
CA SER A 573 6.21 12.70 14.37
C SER A 573 5.52 13.39 13.20
N ALA A 574 6.27 13.77 12.17
CA ALA A 574 5.73 14.41 10.98
C ALA A 574 4.67 13.54 10.29
N LEU A 575 4.95 12.25 10.11
CA LEU A 575 4.01 11.29 9.52
C LEU A 575 2.74 11.12 10.36
N MET A 576 2.87 11.06 11.70
CA MET A 576 1.74 10.88 12.60
C MET A 576 0.86 12.12 12.70
N THR A 577 1.47 13.29 12.94
CA THR A 577 0.72 14.52 13.26
C THR A 577 0.00 15.13 12.07
N THR A 578 0.38 14.75 10.85
CA THR A 578 -0.23 15.23 9.60
C THR A 578 -1.15 14.23 8.92
N ALA A 579 -1.28 13.03 9.51
CA ALA A 579 -2.14 11.96 8.97
C ALA A 579 -3.61 12.40 8.88
N SER A 580 -4.30 11.92 7.82
CA SER A 580 -5.72 12.23 7.59
C SER A 580 -6.62 11.22 8.31
N THR A 581 -7.69 11.70 8.94
CA THR A 581 -8.73 10.86 9.55
C THR A 581 -10.00 10.78 8.72
N SER A 582 -9.99 11.42 7.53
CA SER A 582 -11.13 11.45 6.62
C SER A 582 -10.81 10.67 5.34
N ASN A 583 -11.85 10.11 4.73
CA ASN A 583 -11.79 9.48 3.42
C ASN A 583 -11.92 10.51 2.27
N ASN A 584 -11.86 10.05 1.02
CA ASN A 584 -11.96 10.86 -0.20
C ASN A 584 -13.33 11.55 -0.41
N LYS A 585 -14.31 11.29 0.46
CA LYS A 585 -15.62 11.97 0.48
C LYS A 585 -15.76 12.92 1.67
N GLY A 586 -14.69 13.16 2.43
CA GLY A 586 -14.70 14.02 3.61
C GLY A 586 -15.33 13.40 4.87
N ALA A 587 -15.83 12.15 4.81
CA ALA A 587 -16.36 11.43 5.96
C ALA A 587 -15.24 10.75 6.76
N PRO A 588 -15.46 10.39 8.04
CA PRO A 588 -14.48 9.62 8.81
C PRO A 588 -14.12 8.29 8.12
N ILE A 589 -12.88 7.82 8.35
CA ILE A 589 -12.42 6.52 7.84
C ILE A 589 -13.30 5.41 8.40
N SER A 590 -13.84 4.56 7.53
CA SER A 590 -14.65 3.40 7.93
C SER A 590 -13.79 2.16 8.19
N ASP A 591 -14.37 1.14 8.84
CA ASP A 591 -13.70 -0.09 9.25
C ASP A 591 -14.46 -1.35 8.81
N ASN A 592 -13.87 -2.13 7.89
CA ASN A 592 -14.45 -3.40 7.42
C ASN A 592 -14.42 -4.51 8.49
N GLY A 593 -13.64 -4.34 9.57
CA GLY A 593 -13.53 -5.28 10.68
C GLY A 593 -14.46 -4.98 11.86
N SER A 594 -15.10 -3.81 11.88
CA SER A 594 -15.96 -3.42 12.99
C SER A 594 -17.38 -3.95 12.81
N ILE A 595 -17.88 -4.66 13.82
CA ILE A 595 -19.27 -5.14 13.87
C ILE A 595 -20.20 -4.06 14.46
N ASN A 596 -19.68 -3.23 15.37
CA ASN A 596 -20.47 -2.29 16.17
C ASN A 596 -20.35 -0.83 15.73
N SER A 597 -19.39 -0.49 14.88
CA SER A 597 -19.14 0.86 14.39
C SER A 597 -18.81 0.85 12.91
N ALA A 598 -19.45 1.73 12.17
CA ALA A 598 -19.10 1.94 10.76
C ALA A 598 -17.74 2.65 10.60
N PHE A 599 -17.20 3.28 11.68
CA PHE A 599 -16.00 4.11 11.64
C PHE A 599 -14.86 3.49 12.44
N ALA A 600 -13.66 3.66 11.91
CA ALA A 600 -12.42 3.26 12.53
C ALA A 600 -12.02 4.20 13.67
N ASP A 601 -11.30 3.66 14.65
CA ASP A 601 -10.74 4.38 15.79
C ASP A 601 -9.20 4.40 15.78
N PRO A 602 -8.54 5.12 16.69
CA PRO A 602 -7.09 5.17 16.76
C PRO A 602 -6.40 3.81 17.02
N PHE A 603 -7.08 2.80 17.53
CA PHE A 603 -6.52 1.45 17.64
C PHE A 603 -6.55 0.70 16.30
N ALA A 604 -7.32 1.17 15.33
CA ALA A 604 -7.34 0.67 13.96
C ALA A 604 -6.36 1.42 13.06
N PHE A 605 -6.42 2.75 13.01
CA PHE A 605 -5.65 3.57 12.06
C PHE A 605 -4.47 4.34 12.68
N GLY A 606 -4.25 4.27 13.99
CA GLY A 606 -3.23 5.07 14.69
C GLY A 606 -3.58 6.56 14.73
N SER A 607 -2.73 7.39 14.12
CA SER A 607 -2.97 8.82 13.93
C SER A 607 -3.84 9.11 12.70
N GLY A 608 -4.03 8.13 11.80
CA GLY A 608 -4.76 8.28 10.55
C GLY A 608 -4.01 7.72 9.34
N HIS A 609 -4.53 7.99 8.15
CA HIS A 609 -3.91 7.63 6.89
C HIS A 609 -2.79 8.60 6.53
N VAL A 610 -1.61 8.08 6.18
CA VAL A 610 -0.43 8.90 5.86
C VAL A 610 -0.71 9.92 4.75
N ASN A 611 -0.16 11.13 4.91
CA ASN A 611 -0.22 12.20 3.93
C ASN A 611 1.20 12.72 3.68
N PRO A 612 1.87 12.26 2.61
CA PRO A 612 3.28 12.57 2.35
C PRO A 612 3.55 14.07 2.21
N GLU A 613 2.73 14.79 1.45
CA GLU A 613 2.93 16.22 1.18
C GLU A 613 2.81 17.06 2.46
N ARG A 614 1.83 16.76 3.33
CA ARG A 614 1.70 17.44 4.62
C ARG A 614 2.81 17.06 5.59
N ALA A 615 3.30 15.81 5.53
CA ALA A 615 4.38 15.34 6.39
C ALA A 615 5.73 15.96 6.05
N SER A 616 5.93 16.49 4.84
CA SER A 616 7.14 17.22 4.47
C SER A 616 7.24 18.61 5.12
N ASP A 617 6.10 19.20 5.52
CA ASP A 617 6.05 20.51 6.19
C ASP A 617 4.99 20.47 7.32
N PRO A 618 5.29 19.77 8.43
CA PRO A 618 4.31 19.54 9.49
C PRO A 618 4.08 20.73 10.44
N GLY A 619 4.92 21.75 10.38
CA GLY A 619 4.91 22.89 11.28
C GLY A 619 5.60 22.63 12.61
N LEU A 620 5.17 21.62 13.37
CA LEU A 620 5.79 21.19 14.63
C LEU A 620 6.11 19.70 14.61
N VAL A 621 7.19 19.31 15.27
CA VAL A 621 7.56 17.91 15.52
C VAL A 621 7.77 17.62 16.98
N TYR A 622 7.41 16.40 17.41
CA TYR A 622 7.76 15.81 18.70
C TYR A 622 9.03 14.99 18.50
N ASP A 623 10.15 15.50 18.96
CA ASP A 623 11.41 14.78 18.89
C ASP A 623 11.67 13.97 20.16
N ILE A 624 12.30 12.81 20.01
CA ILE A 624 12.59 11.88 21.11
C ILE A 624 14.03 11.41 20.97
N THR A 625 14.81 11.59 22.04
CA THR A 625 16.20 11.15 22.10
C THR A 625 16.31 9.70 22.60
N THR A 626 17.46 9.09 22.38
CA THR A 626 17.80 7.77 22.96
C THR A 626 17.58 7.74 24.47
N LYS A 627 17.99 8.82 25.18
CA LYS A 627 17.83 8.94 26.62
C LYS A 627 16.37 8.94 27.03
N ASP A 628 15.49 9.57 26.26
CA ASP A 628 14.04 9.60 26.54
C ASP A 628 13.44 8.20 26.42
N TYR A 629 13.83 7.41 25.40
CA TYR A 629 13.40 6.02 25.29
C TYR A 629 13.90 5.16 26.45
N LEU A 630 15.16 5.32 26.89
CA LEU A 630 15.69 4.58 28.04
C LEU A 630 14.98 4.97 29.34
N ASN A 631 14.69 6.26 29.57
CA ASN A 631 13.88 6.72 30.70
C ASN A 631 12.46 6.16 30.65
N TYR A 632 11.88 6.04 29.46
CA TYR A 632 10.59 5.39 29.26
C TYR A 632 10.62 3.91 29.69
N LEU A 633 11.66 3.16 29.34
CA LEU A 633 11.82 1.78 29.80
C LEU A 633 11.91 1.68 31.34
N CYS A 634 12.55 2.65 32.01
CA CYS A 634 12.55 2.74 33.45
C CYS A 634 11.13 2.94 34.00
N SER A 635 10.29 3.75 33.36
CA SER A 635 8.90 3.98 33.75
C SER A 635 8.01 2.74 33.63
N LEU A 636 8.37 1.82 32.72
CA LEU A 636 7.74 0.49 32.58
C LEU A 636 8.24 -0.53 33.62
N LYS A 637 9.06 -0.09 34.57
CA LYS A 637 9.63 -0.93 35.64
C LYS A 637 10.54 -2.05 35.15
N TYR A 638 11.20 -1.86 34.00
CA TYR A 638 12.22 -2.79 33.52
C TYR A 638 13.44 -2.77 34.46
N THR A 639 14.00 -3.92 34.74
CA THR A 639 15.21 -4.06 35.57
C THR A 639 16.43 -3.47 34.85
N SER A 640 17.49 -3.17 35.59
CA SER A 640 18.75 -2.67 35.01
C SER A 640 19.34 -3.63 33.99
N SER A 641 19.23 -4.94 34.22
CA SER A 641 19.68 -5.97 33.26
C SER A 641 18.85 -5.98 31.99
N GLN A 642 17.52 -5.84 32.06
CA GLN A 642 16.64 -5.74 30.90
C GLN A 642 16.91 -4.47 30.08
N ILE A 643 17.17 -3.33 30.74
CA ILE A 643 17.53 -2.08 30.07
C ILE A 643 18.93 -2.16 29.45
N ALA A 644 19.87 -2.87 30.10
CA ALA A 644 21.23 -3.05 29.60
C ALA A 644 21.26 -3.76 28.23
N ILE A 645 20.30 -4.65 27.93
CA ILE A 645 20.16 -5.30 26.63
C ILE A 645 19.97 -4.27 25.50
N LEU A 646 19.15 -3.23 25.74
CA LEU A 646 18.91 -2.19 24.74
C LEU A 646 19.98 -1.09 24.77
N SER A 647 20.44 -0.70 25.99
CA SER A 647 21.41 0.39 26.18
C SER A 647 22.87 -0.04 25.96
N LYS A 648 23.15 -1.33 25.71
CA LYS A 648 24.50 -1.91 25.58
C LYS A 648 25.37 -1.67 26.83
N GLY A 649 24.78 -1.67 28.02
CA GLY A 649 25.48 -1.86 29.29
C GLY A 649 25.43 -0.71 30.30
N ASN A 650 25.38 0.56 29.94
CA ASN A 650 25.75 1.62 30.89
C ASN A 650 24.65 2.63 31.28
N PHE A 651 23.37 2.26 31.21
CA PHE A 651 22.31 3.16 31.63
C PHE A 651 21.70 2.73 32.96
N LYS A 652 21.67 3.67 33.91
CA LYS A 652 21.03 3.47 35.23
C LYS A 652 19.78 4.35 35.32
N CYS A 653 18.66 3.74 35.69
CA CYS A 653 17.46 4.50 36.01
C CYS A 653 17.69 5.44 37.20
N ALA A 654 17.22 6.67 37.11
CA ALA A 654 17.23 7.57 38.26
C ALA A 654 16.35 7.00 39.36
N LYS A 655 16.80 7.11 40.63
CA LYS A 655 16.11 6.57 41.83
C LYS A 655 14.67 7.09 41.98
N LYS A 656 14.34 8.24 41.42
CA LYS A 656 12.98 8.77 41.23
C LYS A 656 12.81 9.05 39.72
N SER A 657 12.44 8.04 38.94
CA SER A 657 11.96 8.30 37.57
C SER A 657 10.64 9.05 37.74
N ALA A 658 10.68 10.36 37.53
CA ALA A 658 9.51 11.23 37.53
C ALA A 658 8.61 11.02 36.29
N LEU A 659 8.99 10.11 35.38
CA LEU A 659 8.22 9.76 34.20
C LEU A 659 7.17 8.71 34.60
N HIS A 660 5.91 9.13 34.56
CA HIS A 660 4.80 8.19 34.40
C HIS A 660 4.90 7.52 33.01
N ALA A 661 4.38 6.31 32.87
CA ALA A 661 4.43 5.55 31.62
C ALA A 661 4.00 6.38 30.39
N GLY A 662 2.96 7.20 30.46
CA GLY A 662 2.55 8.13 29.39
C GLY A 662 3.39 9.39 29.19
N GLY A 663 4.52 9.52 29.92
CA GLY A 663 5.40 10.72 29.89
C GLY A 663 6.36 10.80 28.70
N LEU A 664 6.48 9.75 27.88
CA LEU A 664 7.28 9.77 26.66
C LEU A 664 6.77 10.89 25.72
N ASN A 665 7.66 11.65 25.11
CA ASN A 665 7.32 12.75 24.18
C ASN A 665 6.75 12.24 22.85
N TYR A 666 5.78 11.32 22.93
CA TYR A 666 5.14 10.66 21.78
C TYR A 666 4.04 11.53 21.19
N PRO A 667 3.86 11.55 19.85
CA PRO A 667 2.85 12.38 19.19
C PRO A 667 1.42 11.81 19.28
N SER A 668 1.14 11.09 20.37
CA SER A 668 -0.20 10.60 20.74
C SER A 668 -0.33 10.52 22.25
N PHE A 669 -1.57 10.35 22.74
CA PHE A 669 -1.88 10.21 24.15
C PHE A 669 -2.68 8.94 24.37
N ALA A 670 -2.10 7.94 25.03
CA ALA A 670 -2.82 6.81 25.58
C ALA A 670 -2.90 6.97 27.10
N VAL A 671 -4.11 6.99 27.62
CA VAL A 671 -4.40 7.28 29.05
C VAL A 671 -5.12 6.08 29.63
N LEU A 672 -4.63 5.60 30.76
CA LEU A 672 -5.20 4.46 31.46
C LEU A 672 -5.82 4.93 32.77
N PHE A 673 -7.09 4.60 32.99
CA PHE A 673 -7.78 4.81 34.27
C PHE A 673 -8.30 3.47 34.83
N GLY A 674 -8.34 3.35 36.16
CA GLY A 674 -9.07 2.24 36.75
C GLY A 674 -10.58 2.38 36.54
N THR A 675 -11.31 1.28 36.45
CA THR A 675 -12.77 1.28 36.22
C THR A 675 -13.57 2.03 37.31
N SER A 676 -13.07 2.07 38.56
CA SER A 676 -13.65 2.82 39.66
C SER A 676 -13.04 4.22 39.86
N ALA A 677 -12.20 4.68 38.94
CA ALA A 677 -11.45 5.92 39.03
C ALA A 677 -12.34 7.15 38.79
N ARG A 678 -13.13 7.55 39.79
CA ARG A 678 -13.92 8.78 39.77
C ARG A 678 -13.01 9.95 40.16
N ASN A 679 -12.99 11.02 39.35
CA ASN A 679 -12.12 12.19 39.51
C ASN A 679 -10.61 11.88 39.47
N ALA A 680 -10.20 10.69 39.00
CA ALA A 680 -8.78 10.40 38.78
C ALA A 680 -8.21 11.35 37.72
N SER A 681 -7.05 11.91 38.04
CA SER A 681 -6.37 12.88 37.17
C SER A 681 -4.98 12.38 36.81
N VAL A 682 -4.58 12.58 35.55
CA VAL A 682 -3.20 12.38 35.10
C VAL A 682 -2.78 13.53 34.20
N THR A 683 -1.54 13.99 34.38
CA THR A 683 -0.97 15.09 33.59
C THR A 683 0.25 14.61 32.84
N TYR A 684 0.26 14.82 31.54
CA TYR A 684 1.40 14.56 30.65
C TYR A 684 2.03 15.86 30.17
N LYS A 685 3.37 15.90 30.19
CA LYS A 685 4.16 16.98 29.56
C LYS A 685 4.57 16.55 28.16
N ARG A 686 4.51 17.48 27.22
CA ARG A 686 5.03 17.32 25.86
C ARG A 686 5.91 18.51 25.49
N VAL A 687 6.85 18.26 24.59
CA VAL A 687 7.72 19.27 24.00
C VAL A 687 7.58 19.21 22.49
N VAL A 688 7.33 20.33 21.86
CA VAL A 688 7.26 20.46 20.40
C VAL A 688 8.37 21.39 19.91
N THR A 689 8.95 21.03 18.77
CA THR A 689 9.97 21.83 18.09
C THR A 689 9.36 22.47 16.86
N ASN A 690 9.57 23.79 16.68
CA ASN A 690 9.14 24.49 15.49
C ASN A 690 10.03 24.13 14.30
N VAL A 691 9.44 23.56 13.25
CA VAL A 691 10.11 23.26 11.97
C VAL A 691 9.43 23.93 10.78
N GLY A 692 8.38 24.71 11.05
CA GLY A 692 7.61 25.49 10.09
C GLY A 692 8.07 26.95 10.00
N ASN A 693 7.12 27.87 9.99
CA ASN A 693 7.43 29.31 9.91
C ASN A 693 8.24 29.78 11.12
N PRO A 694 9.31 30.60 10.94
CA PRO A 694 10.15 31.08 12.06
C PRO A 694 9.33 31.76 13.17
N SER A 695 8.56 32.78 12.81
CA SER A 695 7.66 33.45 13.76
C SER A 695 6.25 32.92 13.61
N SER A 696 5.80 32.13 14.58
CA SER A 696 4.50 31.45 14.51
C SER A 696 3.83 31.31 15.86
N SER A 697 2.50 31.47 15.85
CA SER A 697 1.64 31.26 17.03
C SER A 697 0.68 30.11 16.74
N TYR A 698 0.62 29.15 17.65
CA TYR A 698 -0.27 28.00 17.57
C TYR A 698 -1.29 28.04 18.70
N ALA A 699 -2.57 27.89 18.36
CA ALA A 699 -3.67 27.71 19.29
C ALA A 699 -4.10 26.24 19.36
N VAL A 700 -4.45 25.74 20.54
CA VAL A 700 -4.88 24.36 20.70
C VAL A 700 -6.39 24.20 20.51
N LYS A 701 -6.78 23.18 19.72
CA LYS A 701 -8.16 22.65 19.64
C LYS A 701 -8.19 21.26 20.26
N VAL A 702 -9.22 20.96 21.05
CA VAL A 702 -9.36 19.67 21.74
C VAL A 702 -10.73 19.06 21.44
N GLU A 703 -10.73 17.87 20.88
CA GLU A 703 -11.88 16.97 20.81
C GLU A 703 -11.79 16.03 22.01
N LYS A 704 -12.67 16.21 22.99
CA LYS A 704 -12.59 15.47 24.26
C LYS A 704 -13.13 14.05 24.10
N PRO A 705 -12.42 13.01 24.61
CA PRO A 705 -13.00 11.68 24.73
C PRO A 705 -14.24 11.72 25.67
N LYS A 706 -15.25 10.91 25.35
CA LYS A 706 -16.46 10.82 26.20
C LYS A 706 -16.11 10.37 27.61
N GLY A 707 -16.60 11.05 28.61
CA GLY A 707 -16.36 10.75 30.03
C GLY A 707 -15.02 11.27 30.56
N VAL A 708 -14.29 12.11 29.81
CA VAL A 708 -13.00 12.65 30.22
C VAL A 708 -12.92 14.16 29.96
N SER A 709 -12.48 14.92 30.94
CA SER A 709 -12.07 16.30 30.78
C SER A 709 -10.63 16.36 30.29
N VAL A 710 -10.33 17.27 29.35
CA VAL A 710 -8.99 17.49 28.83
C VAL A 710 -8.68 18.97 28.92
N THR A 711 -7.63 19.33 29.66
CA THR A 711 -7.13 20.71 29.81
C THR A 711 -5.71 20.79 29.28
N VAL A 712 -5.42 21.84 28.52
CA VAL A 712 -4.09 22.08 27.91
C VAL A 712 -3.55 23.42 28.38
N GLU A 713 -2.31 23.44 28.86
CA GLU A 713 -1.63 24.62 29.38
C GLU A 713 -0.19 24.73 28.85
N PRO A 714 0.20 25.87 28.23
CA PRO A 714 -0.66 27.00 27.82
C PRO A 714 -1.56 26.62 26.62
N ARG A 715 -2.63 27.38 26.40
CA ARG A 715 -3.55 27.20 25.25
C ARG A 715 -3.01 27.78 23.95
N ASN A 716 -2.02 28.66 24.03
CA ASN A 716 -1.30 29.23 22.90
C ASN A 716 0.20 29.10 23.14
N ILE A 717 0.95 28.77 22.11
CA ILE A 717 2.41 28.69 22.13
C ILE A 717 2.98 29.53 20.99
N ASN A 718 3.99 30.34 21.29
CA ASN A 718 4.56 31.33 20.37
C ASN A 718 6.05 31.02 20.14
N PHE A 719 6.43 30.76 18.92
CA PHE A 719 7.80 30.49 18.49
C PHE A 719 8.39 31.75 17.86
N ARG A 720 9.68 31.97 18.06
CA ARG A 720 10.42 33.10 17.49
C ARG A 720 11.26 32.70 16.28
N LYS A 721 11.74 31.44 16.25
CA LYS A 721 12.60 30.92 15.18
C LYS A 721 12.40 29.44 14.96
N ILE A 722 12.88 28.94 13.84
CA ILE A 722 13.00 27.50 13.57
C ILE A 722 13.96 26.89 14.60
N GLY A 723 13.62 25.69 15.08
CA GLY A 723 14.35 24.95 16.12
C GLY A 723 13.97 25.30 17.54
N ASP A 724 13.17 26.36 17.79
CA ASP A 724 12.66 26.66 19.14
C ASP A 724 11.84 25.48 19.68
N LYS A 725 12.07 25.16 20.95
CA LYS A 725 11.39 24.07 21.67
C LYS A 725 10.52 24.66 22.79
N LEU A 726 9.24 24.36 22.76
CA LEU A 726 8.30 24.78 23.79
C LEU A 726 7.57 23.59 24.39
N SER A 727 7.32 23.66 25.70
CA SER A 727 6.60 22.62 26.43
C SER A 727 5.20 23.05 26.75
N TYR A 728 4.30 22.05 26.79
CA TYR A 728 2.95 22.21 27.30
C TYR A 728 2.54 21.00 28.15
N LYS A 729 1.50 21.18 28.95
CA LYS A 729 0.92 20.12 29.78
C LYS A 729 -0.48 19.81 29.30
N VAL A 730 -0.84 18.52 29.39
CA VAL A 730 -2.21 18.06 29.12
C VAL A 730 -2.68 17.28 30.33
N THR A 731 -3.75 17.74 30.95
CA THR A 731 -4.36 17.10 32.10
C THR A 731 -5.66 16.42 31.69
N PHE A 732 -5.75 15.13 31.99
CA PHE A 732 -6.93 14.30 31.75
C PHE A 732 -7.59 14.00 33.09
N VAL A 733 -8.91 14.20 33.21
CA VAL A 733 -9.69 13.89 34.42
C VAL A 733 -10.88 13.02 34.03
N SER A 734 -10.95 11.80 34.60
CA SER A 734 -12.09 10.91 34.43
C SER A 734 -13.22 11.34 35.32
N TYR A 735 -14.41 11.65 34.77
CA TYR A 735 -15.61 11.99 35.57
C TYR A 735 -16.80 11.04 35.27
N GLY A 736 -16.55 9.95 34.50
CA GLY A 736 -17.58 8.97 34.19
C GLY A 736 -18.04 8.16 35.40
N ARG A 737 -19.31 7.73 35.41
CA ARG A 737 -19.78 6.63 36.26
C ARG A 737 -19.05 5.35 35.84
N THR A 738 -18.95 4.37 36.74
CA THR A 738 -18.26 3.08 36.54
C THR A 738 -18.18 2.65 35.07
N ALA A 739 -16.99 2.78 34.49
CA ALA A 739 -16.76 2.35 33.12
C ALA A 739 -16.57 0.82 33.04
N VAL A 740 -16.98 0.20 31.94
CA VAL A 740 -16.75 -1.24 31.76
C VAL A 740 -15.25 -1.46 31.51
N ALA A 741 -14.69 -2.45 32.20
CA ALA A 741 -13.29 -2.83 32.01
C ALA A 741 -13.01 -3.17 30.54
N GLY A 742 -11.91 -2.64 30.00
CA GLY A 742 -11.55 -2.80 28.58
C GLY A 742 -12.25 -1.83 27.63
N SER A 743 -13.22 -1.00 28.12
CA SER A 743 -13.83 0.03 27.28
C SER A 743 -12.86 1.17 26.99
N SER A 744 -12.98 1.78 25.81
CA SER A 744 -12.15 2.90 25.37
C SER A 744 -12.98 4.05 24.83
N SER A 745 -12.44 5.26 24.96
CA SER A 745 -13.01 6.47 24.39
C SER A 745 -11.91 7.29 23.72
N PHE A 746 -12.27 7.95 22.61
CA PHE A 746 -11.30 8.57 21.72
C PHE A 746 -11.56 10.07 21.55
N GLY A 747 -10.49 10.80 21.29
CA GLY A 747 -10.49 12.22 21.01
C GLY A 747 -9.24 12.66 20.27
N SER A 748 -8.99 13.95 20.23
CA SER A 748 -7.76 14.49 19.64
C SER A 748 -7.38 15.85 20.25
N LEU A 749 -6.09 16.16 20.15
CA LEU A 749 -5.50 17.46 20.42
C LEU A 749 -4.83 17.95 19.14
N THR A 750 -5.14 19.16 18.69
CA THR A 750 -4.57 19.73 17.46
C THR A 750 -4.05 21.13 17.70
N TRP A 751 -2.75 21.36 17.47
CA TRP A 751 -2.16 22.68 17.40
C TRP A 751 -2.38 23.25 16.00
N VAL A 752 -2.99 24.44 15.90
CA VAL A 752 -3.37 25.07 14.63
C VAL A 752 -2.69 26.43 14.47
N SER A 753 -2.04 26.64 13.32
CA SER A 753 -1.43 27.92 12.93
C SER A 753 -1.44 28.07 11.40
N GLY A 754 -2.23 28.96 10.85
CA GLY A 754 -2.36 29.13 9.41
C GLY A 754 -2.68 27.82 8.69
N LYS A 755 -1.78 27.35 7.81
CA LYS A 755 -1.92 26.08 7.08
C LYS A 755 -1.61 24.83 7.92
N TYR A 756 -0.98 24.99 9.09
CA TYR A 756 -0.53 23.89 9.92
C TYR A 756 -1.62 23.39 10.85
N ALA A 757 -1.75 22.07 10.92
CA ALA A 757 -2.62 21.36 11.85
C ALA A 757 -1.86 20.12 12.37
N VAL A 758 -1.27 20.26 13.55
CA VAL A 758 -0.42 19.23 14.20
C VAL A 758 -1.29 18.43 15.15
N ARG A 759 -1.83 17.32 14.65
CA ARG A 759 -2.85 16.52 15.36
C ARG A 759 -2.22 15.36 16.13
N SER A 760 -2.60 15.21 17.38
CA SER A 760 -2.25 14.06 18.23
C SER A 760 -3.54 13.33 18.66
N PRO A 761 -3.72 12.04 18.34
CA PRO A 761 -4.87 11.28 18.80
C PRO A 761 -4.81 11.06 20.32
N ILE A 762 -5.97 10.96 20.93
CA ILE A 762 -6.16 10.63 22.34
C ILE A 762 -6.97 9.33 22.41
N ALA A 763 -6.47 8.34 23.13
CA ALA A 763 -7.18 7.13 23.52
C ALA A 763 -7.21 7.02 25.04
N VAL A 764 -8.38 6.90 25.64
CA VAL A 764 -8.55 6.66 27.06
C VAL A 764 -9.16 5.27 27.23
N THR A 765 -8.50 4.43 28.03
CA THR A 765 -8.95 3.06 28.31
C THR A 765 -9.15 2.88 29.80
N TRP A 766 -10.25 2.24 30.19
CA TRP A 766 -10.54 1.88 31.58
C TRP A 766 -10.20 0.39 31.83
N GLN A 767 -9.32 0.13 32.83
CA GLN A 767 -8.79 -1.20 33.15
C GLN A 767 -9.20 -1.64 34.56
#